data_d68c8c1e219c1ec12eb337c2573dbe26
#
_entry.id   d68c8c1e219c1ec12eb337c2573dbe26
#
_cell.length_a   1.000
_cell.length_b   1.000
_cell.length_c   1.000
_cell.angle_alpha   90.00
_cell.angle_beta   90.00
_cell.angle_gamma   90.00
#
_symmetry.space_group_name_H-M   'P 1'
#
loop_
_entity.id
_entity.type
_entity.pdbx_description
1 polymer ?
#
loop_
_entity_poly.entity_id
_entity_poly.type
_entity_poly.pdbx_seq_one_letter_code
_entity_poly.pdbx_strand_id
1 'polypeptide(L)'
;MSFLNPLFLIGLAAAAIPIIIHLFTRRRPREVRFPSLEFLTEVNQSEIRRLKLRQWLLLLLRALAVAALALAMSRPALRGSVGPHRGAATSIVALVDQSGSMGAAGASGGTLIAAAQRVVEDLLATLGPEDELLLVPYDQAVHPVTARPSSDLGRLRGAIQALVPGARATDHAVALDFAARALGESHALNRELFWISDFQTSGFARAGAAAAVRVPPGPWAQVRAYLVPLSPRSRANVGLTEATLAPVENGTALAVTASSFGARAGDLAVEVRDAQSRDDLGRGFLDLPERGESSTLLPLSRLPEQGGVVTIPDDPLPLDNRRVFASGRAGTLRVLVREDGGPSSLRLALEAGSPASGLAVEAVDGATLATRLGEADVVVINDVEALGVAELQAVLDFHRAGGGLFVVLGDHCDRAFWNRSVLHELGAGTLGATAGAAPGAAWRLMRATAGHAVLAGFPARPGEPLSSARFQAIRALSPAAGVRVLLEFDHAHPALIEAPHALVFAAGLDPSTSDFPVSGAYLPLLHQAVKVLGRGTASASLTPGERYQAPASTGQWRIVDEDQREIPSELTATGGATRLVSQPLERTGLYRVFQGGALRNAFAVNPDPRESDLTASPEAVLVQAFPPGRAQVVHPGEGLARRVREARYGRELWSWFLALALLLLIAETVLARWGMNERAPAAARP
;
A
#
# COMPACT_ATOMS: atom_id res chain seq x y z
N MET A 1 7.32 -44.41 4.96
CA MET A 1 6.00 -44.44 5.62
C MET A 1 6.17 -44.19 7.10
N SER A 2 5.30 -43.41 7.68
CA SER A 2 5.28 -43.20 9.14
C SER A 2 3.87 -43.51 9.66
N PHE A 3 3.77 -43.95 10.89
CA PHE A 3 2.49 -44.31 11.52
C PHE A 3 2.16 -43.27 12.59
N LEU A 4 0.97 -42.63 12.51
CA LEU A 4 0.54 -41.66 13.51
C LEU A 4 0.23 -42.31 14.87
N ASN A 5 -0.28 -43.56 14.84
CA ASN A 5 -0.63 -44.31 16.03
C ASN A 5 0.11 -45.68 16.03
N PRO A 6 1.43 -45.73 16.30
CA PRO A 6 2.21 -46.98 16.19
C PRO A 6 1.74 -48.08 17.14
N LEU A 7 1.10 -47.76 18.27
CA LEU A 7 0.51 -48.73 19.19
C LEU A 7 -0.52 -49.65 18.53
N PHE A 8 -1.28 -49.15 17.53
CA PHE A 8 -2.25 -49.99 16.80
C PHE A 8 -1.60 -51.04 15.88
N LEU A 9 -0.28 -50.95 15.61
CA LEU A 9 0.43 -52.03 14.91
C LEU A 9 0.44 -53.33 15.72
N ILE A 10 0.33 -53.28 17.07
CA ILE A 10 0.12 -54.45 17.91
C ILE A 10 -1.17 -55.18 17.50
N GLY A 11 -2.18 -54.43 16.99
CA GLY A 11 -3.41 -54.99 16.44
C GLY A 11 -3.21 -55.93 15.24
N LEU A 12 -2.04 -55.86 14.55
CA LEU A 12 -1.69 -56.88 13.52
C LEU A 12 -1.60 -58.28 14.08
N ALA A 13 -1.24 -58.43 15.35
CA ALA A 13 -1.25 -59.72 16.04
C ALA A 13 -2.66 -60.33 16.12
N ALA A 14 -3.72 -59.49 16.11
CA ALA A 14 -5.10 -59.95 16.08
C ALA A 14 -5.47 -60.62 14.74
N ALA A 15 -4.72 -60.38 13.66
CA ALA A 15 -4.90 -61.14 12.41
C ALA A 15 -4.56 -62.63 12.53
N ALA A 16 -3.82 -63.03 13.57
CA ALA A 16 -3.57 -64.43 13.90
C ALA A 16 -4.79 -65.12 14.56
N ILE A 17 -5.73 -64.37 15.16
CA ILE A 17 -6.90 -64.90 15.86
C ILE A 17 -7.75 -65.82 14.96
N PRO A 18 -8.16 -65.40 13.74
CA PRO A 18 -8.89 -66.28 12.83
C PRO A 18 -8.12 -67.57 12.50
N ILE A 19 -6.78 -67.48 12.39
CA ILE A 19 -5.92 -68.62 12.09
C ILE A 19 -5.89 -69.57 13.29
N ILE A 20 -5.69 -69.06 14.50
CA ILE A 20 -5.68 -69.80 15.74
C ILE A 20 -7.01 -70.53 15.97
N ILE A 21 -8.14 -69.80 15.79
CA ILE A 21 -9.49 -70.39 15.91
C ILE A 21 -9.66 -71.53 14.90
N HIS A 22 -9.22 -71.36 13.65
CA HIS A 22 -9.28 -72.37 12.62
C HIS A 22 -8.47 -73.60 12.97
N LEU A 23 -7.27 -73.42 13.57
CA LEU A 23 -6.41 -74.55 13.97
C LEU A 23 -7.01 -75.38 15.16
N PHE A 24 -7.58 -74.63 16.15
CA PHE A 24 -8.15 -75.31 17.35
C PHE A 24 -9.54 -75.89 17.09
N THR A 25 -10.28 -75.42 16.06
CA THR A 25 -11.64 -75.87 15.76
C THR A 25 -11.65 -76.98 14.71
N ARG A 26 -10.48 -77.56 14.38
CA ARG A 26 -10.39 -78.77 13.52
C ARG A 26 -11.06 -79.94 14.23
N ARG A 27 -12.35 -80.15 13.91
CA ARG A 27 -13.05 -81.37 14.41
C ARG A 27 -12.40 -82.57 13.76
N ARG A 28 -11.93 -83.55 14.58
CA ARG A 28 -11.52 -84.83 14.09
C ARG A 28 -12.74 -85.51 13.52
N PRO A 29 -12.74 -85.99 12.26
CA PRO A 29 -13.84 -86.76 11.73
C PRO A 29 -14.00 -88.03 12.49
N ARG A 30 -15.20 -88.36 12.93
CA ARG A 30 -15.52 -89.58 13.59
C ARG A 30 -15.55 -90.65 12.48
N GLU A 31 -14.62 -91.62 12.58
CA GLU A 31 -14.60 -92.77 11.70
C GLU A 31 -15.85 -93.65 11.94
N VAL A 32 -16.75 -93.72 10.93
CA VAL A 32 -17.87 -94.66 10.95
C VAL A 32 -17.54 -95.71 9.93
N ARG A 33 -17.40 -96.98 10.36
CA ARG A 33 -17.18 -98.09 9.46
C ARG A 33 -18.45 -98.38 8.69
N PHE A 34 -18.41 -98.17 7.34
CA PHE A 34 -19.48 -98.47 6.42
C PHE A 34 -19.13 -99.76 5.66
N PRO A 35 -20.06 -100.73 5.49
CA PRO A 35 -19.74 -102.06 4.96
C PRO A 35 -19.71 -102.17 3.40
N SER A 36 -19.90 -101.09 2.61
CA SER A 36 -19.80 -101.14 1.14
C SER A 36 -19.23 -99.86 0.56
N LEU A 37 -18.04 -99.92 -0.04
CA LEU A 37 -17.25 -98.83 -0.56
C LEU A 37 -17.28 -98.75 -2.12
N GLU A 38 -18.06 -99.57 -2.82
CA GLU A 38 -17.93 -99.74 -4.26
C GLU A 38 -18.49 -98.60 -5.10
N PHE A 39 -19.31 -97.64 -4.54
CA PHE A 39 -19.93 -96.51 -5.24
C PHE A 39 -19.39 -95.13 -4.85
N LEU A 40 -18.37 -94.98 -4.07
CA LEU A 40 -17.97 -93.68 -3.49
C LEU A 40 -16.58 -93.16 -3.92
N THR A 41 -15.88 -93.82 -4.83
CA THR A 41 -14.46 -93.53 -5.05
C THR A 41 -14.11 -92.46 -6.04
N GLU A 42 -15.00 -92.02 -6.92
CA GLU A 42 -14.60 -91.03 -7.93
C GLU A 42 -15.12 -89.57 -7.76
N VAL A 43 -16.21 -89.37 -7.07
CA VAL A 43 -16.83 -87.99 -6.98
C VAL A 43 -16.19 -87.15 -5.86
N ASN A 44 -15.43 -87.68 -4.94
CA ASN A 44 -15.16 -86.95 -3.67
C ASN A 44 -13.83 -86.18 -3.58
N GLN A 45 -12.85 -86.45 -4.46
CA GLN A 45 -11.53 -85.75 -4.35
C GLN A 45 -11.52 -84.33 -4.88
N SER A 46 -12.27 -84.01 -5.91
CA SER A 46 -12.34 -82.68 -6.49
C SER A 46 -13.17 -81.71 -5.62
N GLU A 47 -14.25 -82.20 -5.01
CA GLU A 47 -15.09 -81.39 -4.10
C GLU A 47 -14.39 -81.12 -2.77
N ILE A 48 -13.65 -82.09 -2.20
CA ILE A 48 -12.88 -81.90 -1.01
C ILE A 48 -11.75 -80.90 -1.21
N ARG A 49 -11.12 -80.84 -2.39
CA ARG A 49 -10.11 -79.85 -2.73
C ARG A 49 -10.73 -78.48 -2.85
N ARG A 50 -11.88 -78.34 -3.50
CA ARG A 50 -12.62 -77.04 -3.63
C ARG A 50 -13.08 -76.54 -2.27
N LEU A 51 -13.60 -77.37 -1.38
CA LEU A 51 -14.02 -77.02 -0.03
C LEU A 51 -12.83 -76.59 0.84
N LYS A 52 -11.70 -77.27 0.76
CA LYS A 52 -10.47 -76.92 1.47
C LYS A 52 -9.92 -75.57 0.96
N LEU A 53 -9.87 -75.42 -0.37
CA LEU A 53 -9.40 -74.15 -0.99
C LEU A 53 -10.25 -72.97 -0.54
N ARG A 54 -11.54 -73.15 -0.50
CA ARG A 54 -12.52 -72.14 -0.09
C ARG A 54 -12.36 -71.80 1.43
N GLN A 55 -12.21 -72.79 2.28
CA GLN A 55 -11.98 -72.54 3.71
C GLN A 55 -10.68 -71.74 3.94
N TRP A 56 -9.62 -72.05 3.22
CA TRP A 56 -8.37 -71.34 3.24
C TRP A 56 -8.54 -69.91 2.70
N LEU A 57 -9.31 -69.72 1.64
CA LEU A 57 -9.58 -68.39 1.06
C LEU A 57 -10.40 -67.52 2.01
N LEU A 58 -11.43 -68.07 2.67
CA LEU A 58 -12.22 -67.36 3.67
C LEU A 58 -11.37 -66.98 4.89
N LEU A 59 -10.48 -67.89 5.34
CA LEU A 59 -9.53 -67.61 6.43
C LEU A 59 -8.57 -66.49 6.07
N LEU A 60 -8.02 -66.50 4.84
CA LEU A 60 -7.14 -65.49 4.30
C LEU A 60 -7.85 -64.12 4.23
N LEU A 61 -9.06 -64.07 3.66
CA LEU A 61 -9.84 -62.84 3.58
C LEU A 61 -10.10 -62.23 4.98
N ARG A 62 -10.45 -63.05 5.96
CA ARG A 62 -10.72 -62.64 7.33
C ARG A 62 -9.46 -62.13 8.03
N ALA A 63 -8.34 -62.82 7.88
CA ALA A 63 -7.06 -62.38 8.44
C ALA A 63 -6.59 -61.06 7.78
N LEU A 64 -6.72 -60.93 6.46
CA LEU A 64 -6.38 -59.69 5.73
C LEU A 64 -7.31 -58.53 6.09
N ALA A 65 -8.61 -58.77 6.32
CA ALA A 65 -9.53 -57.73 6.75
C ALA A 65 -9.16 -57.14 8.12
N VAL A 66 -8.81 -58.03 9.09
CA VAL A 66 -8.34 -57.61 10.41
C VAL A 66 -7.01 -56.86 10.32
N ALA A 67 -6.08 -57.34 9.48
CA ALA A 67 -4.80 -56.68 9.25
C ALA A 67 -4.98 -55.31 8.61
N ALA A 68 -5.87 -55.20 7.60
CA ALA A 68 -6.19 -53.91 6.95
C ALA A 68 -6.84 -52.92 7.92
N LEU A 69 -7.70 -53.40 8.82
CA LEU A 69 -8.32 -52.57 9.86
C LEU A 69 -7.27 -52.09 10.86
N ALA A 70 -6.35 -52.95 11.32
CA ALA A 70 -5.26 -52.59 12.20
C ALA A 70 -4.33 -51.55 11.55
N LEU A 71 -4.03 -51.71 10.24
CA LEU A 71 -3.27 -50.72 9.47
C LEU A 71 -4.06 -49.41 9.31
N ALA A 72 -5.36 -49.44 9.08
CA ALA A 72 -6.18 -48.24 9.04
C ALA A 72 -6.12 -47.45 10.36
N MET A 73 -6.23 -48.15 11.50
CA MET A 73 -6.16 -47.53 12.83
C MET A 73 -4.75 -47.04 13.20
N SER A 74 -3.68 -47.65 12.66
CA SER A 74 -2.32 -47.15 12.83
C SER A 74 -2.02 -45.88 12.06
N ARG A 75 -2.96 -45.43 11.18
CA ARG A 75 -2.89 -44.21 10.36
C ARG A 75 -1.54 -44.05 9.65
N PRO A 76 -1.21 -44.90 8.68
CA PRO A 76 0.01 -44.78 7.90
C PRO A 76 -0.04 -43.50 7.06
N ALA A 77 1.05 -42.70 7.08
CA ALA A 77 1.20 -41.50 6.27
C ALA A 77 2.43 -41.63 5.35
N LEU A 78 2.26 -41.18 4.09
CA LEU A 78 3.36 -41.04 3.14
C LEU A 78 4.11 -39.74 3.50
N ARG A 79 5.42 -39.83 3.70
CA ARG A 79 6.26 -38.65 3.99
C ARG A 79 6.24 -37.69 2.79
N GLY A 80 5.91 -36.41 3.03
CA GLY A 80 6.39 -35.32 2.19
C GLY A 80 7.91 -35.20 2.30
N SER A 81 8.56 -34.62 1.33
CA SER A 81 10.03 -34.58 1.19
C SER A 81 10.77 -33.82 2.32
N VAL A 82 10.06 -33.14 3.20
CA VAL A 82 10.63 -32.40 4.34
C VAL A 82 9.68 -32.56 5.54
N GLY A 83 9.92 -33.57 6.36
CA GLY A 83 9.11 -33.81 7.57
C GLY A 83 9.45 -32.81 8.69
N PRO A 84 8.45 -32.16 9.34
CA PRO A 84 8.66 -31.46 10.59
C PRO A 84 9.04 -32.47 11.69
N HIS A 85 9.70 -31.98 12.74
CA HIS A 85 9.97 -32.79 13.94
C HIS A 85 8.63 -33.06 14.63
N ARG A 86 8.20 -34.32 14.65
CA ARG A 86 6.88 -34.71 15.16
C ARG A 86 6.73 -34.41 16.65
N GLY A 87 5.59 -33.81 17.01
CA GLY A 87 5.29 -33.48 18.39
C GLY A 87 6.10 -32.34 18.97
N ALA A 88 6.91 -31.66 18.13
CA ALA A 88 7.61 -30.45 18.55
C ALA A 88 6.72 -29.22 18.30
N ALA A 89 6.78 -28.28 19.22
CA ALA A 89 6.11 -26.98 19.11
C ALA A 89 6.45 -26.28 17.79
N THR A 90 5.46 -25.64 17.20
CA THR A 90 5.59 -24.86 15.97
C THR A 90 5.50 -23.39 16.30
N SER A 91 6.49 -22.61 15.88
CA SER A 91 6.42 -21.15 15.92
C SER A 91 5.95 -20.63 14.56
N ILE A 92 4.86 -19.88 14.58
CA ILE A 92 4.17 -19.39 13.40
C ILE A 92 4.21 -17.87 13.39
N VAL A 93 4.59 -17.27 12.26
CA VAL A 93 4.39 -15.86 11.97
C VAL A 93 3.31 -15.74 10.90
N ALA A 94 2.22 -15.04 11.21
CA ALA A 94 1.16 -14.71 10.26
C ALA A 94 1.24 -13.23 9.91
N LEU A 95 1.77 -12.93 8.72
CA LEU A 95 1.74 -11.61 8.11
C LEU A 95 0.38 -11.42 7.46
N VAL A 96 -0.36 -10.40 7.88
CA VAL A 96 -1.67 -10.06 7.32
C VAL A 96 -1.63 -8.66 6.76
N ASP A 97 -1.76 -8.56 5.47
CA ASP A 97 -1.86 -7.28 4.78
C ASP A 97 -3.13 -6.54 5.22
N GLN A 98 -2.97 -5.29 5.64
CA GLN A 98 -4.07 -4.38 6.01
C GLN A 98 -4.02 -3.06 5.23
N SER A 99 -3.30 -3.02 4.11
CA SER A 99 -3.21 -1.87 3.22
C SER A 99 -4.56 -1.45 2.65
N GLY A 100 -4.56 -0.35 1.89
CA GLY A 100 -5.77 0.22 1.30
C GLY A 100 -6.50 -0.73 0.37
N SER A 101 -5.79 -1.47 -0.45
CA SER A 101 -6.33 -2.45 -1.39
C SER A 101 -7.11 -3.59 -0.74
N MET A 102 -6.78 -3.92 0.52
CA MET A 102 -7.50 -4.95 1.28
C MET A 102 -8.95 -4.58 1.59
N GLY A 103 -9.34 -3.32 1.36
CA GLY A 103 -10.72 -2.85 1.34
C GLY A 103 -11.51 -3.26 0.09
N ALA A 104 -10.85 -3.75 -0.96
CA ALA A 104 -11.51 -4.14 -2.19
C ALA A 104 -12.51 -5.29 -2.00
N ALA A 105 -13.54 -5.29 -2.84
CA ALA A 105 -14.54 -6.36 -2.88
C ALA A 105 -13.91 -7.69 -3.29
N GLY A 106 -13.98 -8.71 -2.44
CA GLY A 106 -13.42 -10.03 -2.68
C GLY A 106 -14.24 -10.90 -3.62
N ALA A 107 -13.60 -11.82 -4.33
CA ALA A 107 -14.24 -12.76 -5.25
C ALA A 107 -15.27 -13.69 -4.56
N SER A 108 -15.07 -14.01 -3.29
CA SER A 108 -15.96 -14.86 -2.49
C SER A 108 -17.04 -14.08 -1.71
N GLY A 109 -17.18 -12.76 -1.96
CA GLY A 109 -18.05 -11.86 -1.23
C GLY A 109 -17.39 -11.25 0.00
N GLY A 110 -17.86 -10.05 0.41
CA GLY A 110 -17.20 -9.22 1.42
C GLY A 110 -15.92 -8.56 0.91
N THR A 111 -15.11 -8.04 1.81
CA THR A 111 -13.83 -7.42 1.50
C THR A 111 -12.66 -8.41 1.57
N LEU A 112 -11.51 -8.06 0.99
CA LEU A 112 -10.31 -8.90 1.08
C LEU A 112 -9.84 -9.03 2.54
N ILE A 113 -9.94 -8.00 3.36
CA ILE A 113 -9.59 -8.10 4.79
C ILE A 113 -10.50 -9.10 5.52
N ALA A 114 -11.80 -9.15 5.18
CA ALA A 114 -12.71 -10.15 5.76
C ALA A 114 -12.36 -11.59 5.30
N ALA A 115 -11.80 -11.74 4.11
CA ALA A 115 -11.25 -13.02 3.67
C ALA A 115 -9.97 -13.37 4.43
N ALA A 116 -9.08 -12.40 4.69
CA ALA A 116 -7.90 -12.58 5.52
C ALA A 116 -8.25 -13.01 6.95
N GLN A 117 -9.25 -12.37 7.57
CA GLN A 117 -9.75 -12.74 8.90
C GLN A 117 -10.16 -14.23 8.95
N ARG A 118 -10.93 -14.70 7.95
CA ARG A 118 -11.34 -16.12 7.85
C ARG A 118 -10.14 -17.06 7.71
N VAL A 119 -9.16 -16.70 6.90
CA VAL A 119 -7.93 -17.48 6.73
C VAL A 119 -7.17 -17.61 8.05
N VAL A 120 -7.06 -16.52 8.82
CA VAL A 120 -6.37 -16.56 10.12
C VAL A 120 -7.19 -17.33 11.16
N GLU A 121 -8.51 -17.26 11.14
CA GLU A 121 -9.37 -18.10 11.99
C GLU A 121 -9.21 -19.59 11.68
N ASP A 122 -9.17 -19.96 10.39
CA ASP A 122 -8.86 -21.32 9.94
C ASP A 122 -7.46 -21.78 10.41
N LEU A 123 -6.49 -20.86 10.40
CA LEU A 123 -5.15 -21.11 10.91
C LEU A 123 -5.17 -21.39 12.41
N LEU A 124 -5.89 -20.59 13.20
CA LEU A 124 -6.05 -20.81 14.66
C LEU A 124 -6.61 -22.20 14.98
N ALA A 125 -7.51 -22.72 14.13
CA ALA A 125 -8.07 -24.06 14.30
C ALA A 125 -7.05 -25.19 14.05
N THR A 126 -5.87 -24.88 13.52
CA THR A 126 -4.78 -25.85 13.29
C THR A 126 -3.74 -25.90 14.40
N LEU A 127 -3.80 -24.95 15.34
CA LEU A 127 -2.82 -24.84 16.43
C LEU A 127 -2.98 -25.95 17.44
N GLY A 128 -1.88 -26.60 17.78
CA GLY A 128 -1.78 -27.51 18.93
C GLY A 128 -1.55 -26.74 20.23
N PRO A 129 -1.58 -27.48 21.37
CA PRO A 129 -1.42 -26.83 22.69
C PRO A 129 -0.05 -26.18 22.92
N GLU A 130 0.97 -26.64 22.23
CA GLU A 130 2.35 -26.13 22.33
C GLU A 130 2.74 -25.21 21.19
N ASP A 131 1.84 -25.00 20.19
CA ASP A 131 2.07 -24.10 19.08
C ASP A 131 1.87 -22.65 19.51
N GLU A 132 2.67 -21.75 18.97
CA GLU A 132 2.60 -20.31 19.20
C GLU A 132 2.46 -19.54 17.89
N LEU A 133 1.67 -18.47 17.92
CA LEU A 133 1.41 -17.60 16.77
C LEU A 133 1.79 -16.16 17.08
N LEU A 134 2.54 -15.54 16.20
CA LEU A 134 2.75 -14.09 16.13
C LEU A 134 1.91 -13.54 14.99
N LEU A 135 0.82 -12.87 15.32
CA LEU A 135 -0.04 -12.18 14.35
C LEU A 135 0.53 -10.78 14.10
N VAL A 136 0.82 -10.50 12.84
CA VAL A 136 1.48 -9.26 12.40
C VAL A 136 0.68 -8.64 11.24
N PRO A 137 -0.30 -7.80 11.52
CA PRO A 137 -0.85 -6.89 10.53
C PRO A 137 0.26 -5.98 9.99
N TYR A 138 0.24 -5.67 8.70
CA TYR A 138 1.22 -4.76 8.09
C TYR A 138 0.63 -3.97 6.93
N ASP A 139 1.26 -2.83 6.68
CA ASP A 139 1.09 -1.96 5.53
C ASP A 139 2.49 -1.46 5.08
N GLN A 140 2.79 -0.17 5.11
CA GLN A 140 4.16 0.37 5.02
C GLN A 140 4.98 0.13 6.28
N ALA A 141 4.34 -0.29 7.36
CA ALA A 141 4.92 -0.62 8.64
C ALA A 141 4.37 -1.95 9.16
N VAL A 142 4.99 -2.51 10.19
CA VAL A 142 4.49 -3.70 10.87
C VAL A 142 3.83 -3.34 12.20
N HIS A 143 2.70 -3.98 12.49
CA HIS A 143 1.87 -3.72 13.68
C HIS A 143 1.66 -5.03 14.48
N PRO A 144 2.71 -5.61 15.09
CA PRO A 144 2.57 -6.89 15.77
C PRO A 144 1.58 -6.78 16.94
N VAL A 145 0.60 -7.67 16.98
CA VAL A 145 -0.44 -7.70 18.01
C VAL A 145 0.13 -7.95 19.41
N THR A 146 1.23 -8.71 19.46
CA THR A 146 1.98 -9.00 20.68
C THR A 146 3.47 -8.84 20.41
N ALA A 147 4.24 -8.46 21.43
CA ALA A 147 5.70 -8.33 21.30
C ALA A 147 6.41 -9.68 21.08
N ARG A 148 5.76 -10.79 21.41
CA ARG A 148 6.28 -12.17 21.28
C ARG A 148 5.16 -13.10 20.79
N PRO A 149 5.48 -14.24 20.18
CA PRO A 149 4.49 -15.26 19.84
C PRO A 149 3.64 -15.64 21.05
N SER A 150 2.37 -15.92 20.83
CA SER A 150 1.37 -16.18 21.87
C SER A 150 0.54 -17.43 21.53
N SER A 151 0.19 -18.19 22.56
CA SER A 151 -0.79 -19.28 22.50
C SER A 151 -2.18 -18.87 23.02
N ASP A 152 -2.38 -17.60 23.40
CA ASP A 152 -3.67 -17.08 23.86
C ASP A 152 -4.62 -16.88 22.68
N LEU A 153 -5.40 -17.91 22.39
CA LEU A 153 -6.38 -17.90 21.29
C LEU A 153 -7.49 -16.84 21.48
N GLY A 154 -7.84 -16.49 22.72
CA GLY A 154 -8.85 -15.47 22.99
C GLY A 154 -8.40 -14.09 22.53
N ARG A 155 -7.19 -13.71 22.93
CA ARG A 155 -6.55 -12.44 22.54
C ARG A 155 -6.32 -12.38 21.03
N LEU A 156 -5.86 -13.47 20.41
CA LEU A 156 -5.63 -13.53 18.97
C LEU A 156 -6.93 -13.38 18.19
N ARG A 157 -8.03 -14.05 18.60
CA ARG A 157 -9.35 -13.86 17.95
C ARG A 157 -9.86 -12.43 18.07
N GLY A 158 -9.74 -11.82 19.24
CA GLY A 158 -10.12 -10.41 19.41
C GLY A 158 -9.35 -9.49 18.45
N ALA A 159 -8.05 -9.72 18.30
CA ALA A 159 -7.22 -8.95 17.38
C ALA A 159 -7.59 -9.18 15.90
N ILE A 160 -7.90 -10.43 15.51
CA ILE A 160 -8.34 -10.76 14.14
C ILE A 160 -9.65 -10.03 13.81
N GLN A 161 -10.62 -10.03 14.72
CA GLN A 161 -11.90 -9.36 14.50
C GLN A 161 -11.78 -7.83 14.43
N ALA A 162 -10.73 -7.27 15.04
CA ALA A 162 -10.42 -5.85 14.99
C ALA A 162 -9.67 -5.41 13.72
N LEU A 163 -9.22 -6.34 12.86
CA LEU A 163 -8.55 -5.99 11.61
C LEU A 163 -9.51 -5.26 10.68
N VAL A 164 -9.08 -4.09 10.23
CA VAL A 164 -9.80 -3.27 9.25
C VAL A 164 -8.82 -2.86 8.15
N PRO A 165 -9.28 -2.64 6.91
CA PRO A 165 -8.40 -2.13 5.87
C PRO A 165 -7.93 -0.73 6.26
N GLY A 166 -6.64 -0.48 6.11
CA GLY A 166 -6.04 0.83 6.29
C GLY A 166 -6.23 1.73 5.07
N ALA A 167 -5.46 2.81 5.03
CA ALA A 167 -5.39 3.69 3.85
C ALA A 167 -3.93 3.92 3.42
N ARG A 168 -2.98 3.23 4.04
CA ARG A 168 -1.55 3.24 3.69
C ARG A 168 -1.27 2.29 2.56
N ALA A 169 -0.19 2.55 1.83
CA ALA A 169 0.30 1.62 0.82
C ALA A 169 0.95 0.37 1.44
N THR A 170 1.09 -0.66 0.62
CA THR A 170 1.75 -1.91 0.99
C THR A 170 3.27 -1.81 0.82
N ASP A 171 4.05 -2.31 1.79
CA ASP A 171 5.48 -2.64 1.63
C ASP A 171 5.76 -4.06 2.14
N HIS A 172 5.82 -4.99 1.20
CA HIS A 172 6.08 -6.41 1.50
C HIS A 172 7.48 -6.66 2.06
N ALA A 173 8.46 -5.82 1.73
CA ALA A 173 9.82 -6.01 2.19
C ALA A 173 9.93 -5.76 3.71
N VAL A 174 9.27 -4.74 4.22
CA VAL A 174 9.24 -4.43 5.68
C VAL A 174 8.63 -5.60 6.47
N ALA A 175 7.52 -6.17 5.96
CA ALA A 175 6.87 -7.32 6.59
C ALA A 175 7.75 -8.57 6.57
N LEU A 176 8.40 -8.88 5.45
CA LEU A 176 9.30 -10.02 5.32
C LEU A 176 10.57 -9.87 6.15
N ASP A 177 11.14 -8.67 6.24
CA ASP A 177 12.28 -8.38 7.11
C ASP A 177 11.95 -8.62 8.59
N PHE A 178 10.75 -8.23 9.00
CA PHE A 178 10.26 -8.51 10.35
C PHE A 178 10.08 -10.01 10.59
N ALA A 179 9.42 -10.71 9.68
CA ALA A 179 9.20 -12.15 9.78
C ALA A 179 10.52 -12.94 9.79
N ALA A 180 11.51 -12.53 8.99
CA ALA A 180 12.84 -13.14 8.97
C ALA A 180 13.53 -13.05 10.32
N ARG A 181 13.47 -11.90 10.99
CA ARG A 181 14.02 -11.72 12.35
C ARG A 181 13.26 -12.54 13.38
N ALA A 182 11.94 -12.43 13.42
CA ALA A 182 11.11 -13.13 14.39
C ALA A 182 11.27 -14.67 14.30
N LEU A 183 11.30 -15.22 13.08
CA LEU A 183 11.53 -16.64 12.87
C LEU A 183 13.00 -17.05 13.09
N GLY A 184 13.95 -16.14 12.88
CA GLY A 184 15.36 -16.35 13.18
C GLY A 184 15.64 -16.49 14.68
N GLU A 185 14.97 -15.68 15.49
CA GLU A 185 15.07 -15.68 16.95
C GLU A 185 14.30 -16.84 17.61
N SER A 186 13.37 -17.47 16.89
CA SER A 186 12.59 -18.58 17.42
C SER A 186 13.48 -19.82 17.65
N HIS A 187 13.32 -20.45 18.82
CA HIS A 187 13.98 -21.72 19.17
C HIS A 187 13.14 -22.95 18.80
N ALA A 188 11.93 -22.75 18.25
CA ALA A 188 11.08 -23.87 17.84
C ALA A 188 11.73 -24.66 16.69
N LEU A 189 11.57 -25.98 16.75
CA LEU A 189 12.09 -26.87 15.71
C LEU A 189 11.31 -26.75 14.40
N ASN A 190 10.02 -26.41 14.49
CA ASN A 190 9.17 -26.15 13.35
C ASN A 190 8.89 -24.65 13.26
N ARG A 191 9.16 -24.05 12.09
CA ARG A 191 8.97 -22.63 11.82
C ARG A 191 8.14 -22.46 10.57
N GLU A 192 7.05 -21.71 10.69
CA GLU A 192 6.12 -21.50 9.58
C GLU A 192 5.82 -20.02 9.39
N LEU A 193 5.78 -19.59 8.13
CA LEU A 193 5.31 -18.27 7.72
C LEU A 193 3.97 -18.43 7.00
N PHE A 194 2.96 -17.70 7.43
CA PHE A 194 1.74 -17.48 6.66
C PHE A 194 1.76 -16.04 6.17
N TRP A 195 1.76 -15.87 4.86
CA TRP A 195 1.79 -14.56 4.24
C TRP A 195 0.50 -14.35 3.45
N ILE A 196 -0.39 -13.52 4.00
CA ILE A 196 -1.78 -13.33 3.56
C ILE A 196 -1.90 -11.92 2.99
N SER A 197 -2.08 -11.79 1.68
CA SER A 197 -2.16 -10.53 0.95
C SER A 197 -2.81 -10.74 -0.41
N ASP A 198 -3.19 -9.67 -1.09
CA ASP A 198 -3.55 -9.66 -2.51
C ASP A 198 -2.32 -9.64 -3.42
N PHE A 199 -1.11 -9.48 -2.85
CA PHE A 199 0.19 -9.47 -3.52
C PHE A 199 0.27 -8.48 -4.68
N GLN A 200 -0.22 -7.27 -4.51
CA GLN A 200 -0.08 -6.22 -5.51
C GLN A 200 1.38 -6.02 -5.92
N THR A 201 1.57 -5.80 -7.23
CA THR A 201 2.89 -5.54 -7.81
C THR A 201 3.51 -4.26 -7.22
N SER A 202 2.70 -3.25 -6.92
CA SER A 202 3.09 -1.99 -6.29
C SER A 202 3.77 -2.19 -4.93
N GLY A 203 3.35 -3.17 -4.13
CA GLY A 203 3.92 -3.48 -2.82
C GLY A 203 5.36 -4.07 -2.87
N PHE A 204 5.85 -4.47 -4.05
CA PHE A 204 7.22 -4.91 -4.28
C PHE A 204 8.10 -3.83 -4.91
N ALA A 205 7.52 -2.71 -5.32
CA ALA A 205 8.25 -1.61 -5.94
C ALA A 205 8.88 -0.71 -4.86
N ARG A 206 10.19 -0.53 -4.89
CA ARG A 206 10.86 0.55 -4.15
C ARG A 206 11.06 1.74 -5.07
N ALA A 207 11.06 2.95 -4.49
CA ALA A 207 11.26 4.17 -5.26
C ALA A 207 12.48 4.06 -6.20
N GLY A 208 12.24 4.21 -7.52
CA GLY A 208 13.26 4.17 -8.55
C GLY A 208 13.75 2.78 -8.99
N ALA A 209 13.16 1.68 -8.50
CA ALA A 209 13.51 0.31 -8.92
C ALA A 209 12.28 -0.41 -9.53
N ALA A 210 12.53 -1.28 -10.51
CA ALA A 210 11.49 -2.15 -11.03
C ALA A 210 10.94 -3.06 -9.91
N ALA A 211 9.64 -3.31 -9.92
CA ALA A 211 9.00 -4.22 -8.98
C ALA A 211 9.61 -5.63 -9.13
N ALA A 212 10.33 -6.07 -8.11
CA ALA A 212 10.92 -7.39 -8.07
C ALA A 212 10.63 -8.05 -6.74
N VAL A 213 10.05 -9.24 -6.77
CA VAL A 213 9.81 -10.03 -5.57
C VAL A 213 11.18 -10.48 -5.03
N ARG A 214 11.61 -9.90 -3.92
CA ARG A 214 12.84 -10.26 -3.23
C ARG A 214 12.55 -10.60 -1.79
N VAL A 215 12.97 -11.78 -1.39
CA VAL A 215 12.92 -12.20 0.01
C VAL A 215 14.25 -11.80 0.66
N PRO A 216 14.23 -11.05 1.78
CA PRO A 216 15.44 -10.61 2.47
C PRO A 216 16.25 -11.81 3.00
N PRO A 217 17.54 -11.63 3.30
CA PRO A 217 18.32 -12.66 3.98
C PRO A 217 17.63 -13.12 5.28
N GLY A 218 17.56 -14.44 5.51
CA GLY A 218 16.86 -14.95 6.68
C GLY A 218 16.89 -16.48 6.77
N PRO A 219 16.18 -17.06 7.73
CA PRO A 219 16.18 -18.49 8.02
C PRO A 219 15.35 -19.33 7.05
N TRP A 220 15.08 -18.85 5.85
CA TRP A 220 14.11 -19.42 4.91
C TRP A 220 14.39 -20.88 4.51
N ALA A 221 15.65 -21.31 4.58
CA ALA A 221 16.00 -22.72 4.38
C ALA A 221 15.38 -23.65 5.45
N GLN A 222 15.00 -23.13 6.60
CA GLN A 222 14.41 -23.86 7.73
C GLN A 222 12.92 -23.53 7.94
N VAL A 223 12.41 -22.51 7.26
CA VAL A 223 11.03 -22.02 7.35
C VAL A 223 10.19 -22.63 6.24
N ARG A 224 8.96 -23.01 6.55
CA ARG A 224 7.95 -23.34 5.55
C ARG A 224 7.04 -22.14 5.37
N ALA A 225 6.97 -21.61 4.14
CA ALA A 225 6.14 -20.47 3.80
C ALA A 225 4.84 -20.90 3.10
N TYR A 226 3.72 -20.43 3.61
CA TYR A 226 2.40 -20.56 3.01
C TYR A 226 1.99 -19.19 2.49
N LEU A 227 1.90 -19.06 1.16
CA LEU A 227 1.48 -17.84 0.49
C LEU A 227 -0.02 -17.95 0.24
N VAL A 228 -0.79 -17.02 0.81
CA VAL A 228 -2.24 -17.05 0.71
C VAL A 228 -2.72 -15.85 -0.12
N PRO A 229 -2.81 -15.99 -1.45
CA PRO A 229 -3.26 -14.91 -2.31
C PRO A 229 -4.76 -14.67 -2.15
N LEU A 230 -5.12 -13.43 -1.86
CA LEU A 230 -6.48 -12.96 -1.80
C LEU A 230 -6.82 -12.27 -3.14
N SER A 231 -7.87 -12.71 -3.79
CA SER A 231 -8.23 -12.17 -5.10
C SER A 231 -9.44 -11.25 -4.99
N PRO A 232 -9.33 -10.01 -5.49
CA PRO A 232 -10.49 -9.13 -5.62
C PRO A 232 -11.48 -9.71 -6.66
N ARG A 233 -12.74 -9.29 -6.58
CA ARG A 233 -13.79 -9.66 -7.52
C ARG A 233 -13.48 -9.22 -8.95
N SER A 234 -12.86 -8.06 -9.07
CA SER A 234 -12.33 -7.50 -10.31
C SER A 234 -10.98 -6.86 -10.02
N ARG A 235 -10.05 -6.98 -10.94
CA ARG A 235 -8.79 -6.23 -10.92
C ARG A 235 -8.87 -4.96 -11.75
N ALA A 236 -9.94 -4.80 -12.52
CA ALA A 236 -10.23 -3.57 -13.23
C ALA A 236 -10.74 -2.54 -12.22
N ASN A 237 -10.08 -1.40 -12.12
CA ASN A 237 -10.30 -0.35 -11.15
C ASN A 237 -10.08 1.02 -11.77
N VAL A 238 -10.74 2.04 -11.23
CA VAL A 238 -10.55 3.45 -11.57
C VAL A 238 -10.41 4.24 -10.28
N GLY A 239 -9.27 4.87 -10.07
CA GLY A 239 -9.00 5.64 -8.86
C GLY A 239 -8.70 7.12 -9.13
N LEU A 240 -9.14 7.99 -8.23
CA LEU A 240 -8.75 9.41 -8.22
C LEU A 240 -7.32 9.52 -7.69
N THR A 241 -6.42 10.05 -8.51
CA THR A 241 -4.99 10.17 -8.17
C THR A 241 -4.60 11.56 -7.73
N GLU A 242 -5.27 12.61 -8.25
CA GLU A 242 -4.99 13.99 -7.89
C GLU A 242 -6.26 14.84 -7.89
N ALA A 243 -6.29 15.81 -6.95
CA ALA A 243 -7.32 16.85 -6.90
C ALA A 243 -6.67 18.12 -6.34
N THR A 244 -6.39 19.09 -7.22
CA THR A 244 -5.68 20.33 -6.87
C THR A 244 -6.39 21.55 -7.42
N LEU A 245 -6.42 22.63 -6.63
CA LEU A 245 -7.00 23.90 -7.07
C LEU A 245 -6.08 24.55 -8.10
N ALA A 246 -6.64 24.90 -9.23
CA ALA A 246 -5.96 25.58 -10.32
C ALA A 246 -6.61 26.94 -10.61
N PRO A 247 -5.85 28.03 -10.68
CA PRO A 247 -6.36 29.32 -11.13
C PRO A 247 -6.71 29.26 -12.63
N VAL A 248 -7.87 29.79 -12.99
CA VAL A 248 -8.32 29.96 -14.39
C VAL A 248 -8.70 31.42 -14.64
N GLU A 249 -8.83 31.80 -15.90
CA GLU A 249 -9.06 33.22 -16.27
C GLU A 249 -10.22 33.88 -15.50
N ASN A 250 -11.31 33.16 -15.28
CA ASN A 250 -12.52 33.68 -14.62
C ASN A 250 -12.78 33.05 -13.24
N GLY A 251 -11.72 32.73 -12.46
CA GLY A 251 -11.92 32.20 -11.11
C GLY A 251 -10.96 31.08 -10.71
N THR A 252 -11.49 30.06 -10.06
CA THR A 252 -10.73 28.90 -9.63
C THR A 252 -11.42 27.65 -10.14
N ALA A 253 -10.65 26.75 -10.75
CA ALA A 253 -11.10 25.43 -11.15
C ALA A 253 -10.40 24.38 -10.28
N LEU A 254 -10.94 23.18 -10.25
CA LEU A 254 -10.31 22.03 -9.66
C LEU A 254 -9.74 21.17 -10.78
N ALA A 255 -8.42 20.97 -10.78
CA ALA A 255 -7.77 19.98 -11.60
C ALA A 255 -7.95 18.62 -10.95
N VAL A 256 -8.64 17.71 -11.63
CA VAL A 256 -8.88 16.35 -11.17
C VAL A 256 -8.21 15.38 -12.12
N THR A 257 -7.39 14.49 -11.59
CA THR A 257 -6.77 13.40 -12.34
C THR A 257 -7.26 12.07 -11.79
N ALA A 258 -7.61 11.17 -12.70
CA ALA A 258 -7.93 9.79 -12.39
C ALA A 258 -7.10 8.85 -13.25
N SER A 259 -6.78 7.68 -12.70
CA SER A 259 -6.07 6.61 -13.38
C SER A 259 -6.94 5.38 -13.52
N SER A 260 -6.83 4.69 -14.65
CA SER A 260 -7.53 3.45 -14.94
C SER A 260 -6.56 2.27 -15.05
N PHE A 261 -6.95 1.16 -14.45
CA PHE A 261 -6.21 -0.10 -14.39
C PHE A 261 -7.07 -1.23 -14.95
N GLY A 262 -7.14 -1.34 -16.29
CA GLY A 262 -7.91 -2.39 -16.95
C GLY A 262 -9.43 -2.14 -17.05
N ALA A 263 -9.87 -0.92 -16.76
CA ALA A 263 -11.24 -0.49 -16.89
C ALA A 263 -11.34 0.71 -17.84
N ARG A 264 -11.92 0.54 -19.03
CA ARG A 264 -12.24 1.69 -19.86
C ARG A 264 -13.47 2.39 -19.30
N ALA A 265 -13.37 3.67 -18.99
CA ALA A 265 -14.48 4.50 -18.56
C ALA A 265 -14.64 5.68 -19.52
N GLY A 266 -15.66 5.61 -20.37
CA GLY A 266 -16.15 6.78 -21.11
C GLY A 266 -17.14 7.53 -20.23
N ASP A 267 -17.11 8.88 -20.28
CA ASP A 267 -18.04 9.75 -19.53
C ASP A 267 -18.09 9.44 -18.02
N LEU A 268 -16.92 9.17 -17.39
CA LEU A 268 -16.86 8.97 -15.94
C LEU A 268 -17.31 10.23 -15.23
N ALA A 269 -18.44 10.16 -14.54
CA ALA A 269 -18.97 11.28 -13.78
C ALA A 269 -18.07 11.63 -12.59
N VAL A 270 -17.73 12.91 -12.45
CA VAL A 270 -16.96 13.45 -11.32
C VAL A 270 -17.81 14.50 -10.62
N GLU A 271 -18.05 14.32 -9.33
CA GLU A 271 -18.77 15.28 -8.50
C GLU A 271 -17.83 15.93 -7.50
N VAL A 272 -18.00 17.23 -7.30
CA VAL A 272 -17.23 18.01 -6.32
C VAL A 272 -18.17 18.62 -5.31
N ARG A 273 -17.95 18.37 -4.03
CA ARG A 273 -18.76 18.89 -2.93
C ARG A 273 -17.91 19.61 -1.91
N ASP A 274 -18.50 20.61 -1.25
CA ASP A 274 -17.91 21.28 -0.10
C ASP A 274 -17.76 20.30 1.07
N ALA A 275 -16.60 20.23 1.71
CA ALA A 275 -16.35 19.29 2.79
C ALA A 275 -17.19 19.58 4.04
N GLN A 276 -17.57 20.83 4.27
CA GLN A 276 -18.30 21.26 5.47
C GLN A 276 -19.81 21.35 5.24
N SER A 277 -20.24 22.12 4.24
CA SER A 277 -21.66 22.33 3.94
C SER A 277 -22.28 21.20 3.14
N ARG A 278 -21.46 20.35 2.48
CA ARG A 278 -21.86 19.31 1.53
C ARG A 278 -22.58 19.82 0.28
N ASP A 279 -22.53 21.14 0.05
CA ASP A 279 -23.08 21.75 -1.15
C ASP A 279 -22.33 21.27 -2.40
N ASP A 280 -23.05 21.23 -3.50
CA ASP A 280 -22.50 20.93 -4.82
C ASP A 280 -21.64 22.12 -5.31
N LEU A 281 -20.36 21.87 -5.55
CA LEU A 281 -19.41 22.88 -6.04
C LEU A 281 -19.20 22.80 -7.55
N GLY A 282 -19.39 21.62 -8.13
CA GLY A 282 -19.20 21.41 -9.56
C GLY A 282 -19.34 19.94 -9.95
N ARG A 283 -19.57 19.73 -11.25
CA ARG A 283 -19.66 18.41 -11.86
C ARG A 283 -18.96 18.40 -13.21
N GLY A 284 -18.49 17.24 -13.62
CA GLY A 284 -17.90 17.05 -14.94
C GLY A 284 -17.73 15.60 -15.28
N PHE A 285 -17.01 15.36 -16.37
CA PHE A 285 -16.78 14.03 -16.89
C PHE A 285 -15.30 13.86 -17.22
N LEU A 286 -14.81 12.64 -17.11
CA LEU A 286 -13.48 12.21 -17.50
C LEU A 286 -13.60 11.04 -18.48
N ASP A 287 -12.88 11.11 -19.58
CA ASP A 287 -12.69 9.97 -20.48
C ASP A 287 -11.38 9.28 -20.14
N LEU A 288 -11.46 8.03 -19.70
CA LEU A 288 -10.30 7.24 -19.31
C LEU A 288 -10.07 6.12 -20.32
N PRO A 289 -8.83 5.94 -20.80
CA PRO A 289 -8.44 4.77 -21.57
C PRO A 289 -8.52 3.52 -20.68
N GLU A 290 -8.43 2.33 -21.24
CA GLU A 290 -8.43 1.08 -20.48
C GLU A 290 -7.26 1.01 -19.47
N ARG A 291 -6.12 1.61 -19.82
CA ARG A 291 -4.96 1.81 -18.94
C ARG A 291 -4.36 3.18 -19.18
N GLY A 292 -4.15 3.94 -18.12
CA GLY A 292 -3.55 5.27 -18.19
C GLY A 292 -4.29 6.30 -17.35
N GLU A 293 -3.91 7.54 -17.55
CA GLU A 293 -4.43 8.69 -16.81
C GLU A 293 -5.22 9.64 -17.71
N SER A 294 -6.17 10.31 -17.11
CA SER A 294 -6.86 11.46 -17.72
C SER A 294 -7.07 12.53 -16.68
N SER A 295 -7.00 13.79 -17.12
CA SER A 295 -7.19 14.94 -16.25
C SER A 295 -8.23 15.89 -16.85
N THR A 296 -9.02 16.51 -15.99
CA THR A 296 -9.98 17.55 -16.38
C THR A 296 -9.91 18.74 -15.43
N LEU A 297 -10.28 19.91 -15.94
CA LEU A 297 -10.43 21.13 -15.15
C LEU A 297 -11.92 21.37 -14.91
N LEU A 298 -12.36 21.23 -13.68
CA LEU A 298 -13.74 21.44 -13.27
C LEU A 298 -13.90 22.86 -12.71
N PRO A 299 -14.66 23.75 -13.37
CA PRO A 299 -14.97 25.05 -12.80
C PRO A 299 -15.79 24.88 -11.52
N LEU A 300 -15.40 25.60 -10.47
CA LEU A 300 -16.11 25.58 -9.19
C LEU A 300 -17.10 26.76 -9.15
N SER A 301 -18.31 26.50 -8.65
CA SER A 301 -19.33 27.55 -8.44
C SER A 301 -18.88 28.58 -7.40
N ARG A 302 -18.11 28.16 -6.41
CA ARG A 302 -17.43 28.99 -5.41
C ARG A 302 -16.19 28.25 -4.87
N LEU A 303 -15.25 29.01 -4.33
CA LEU A 303 -14.14 28.40 -3.58
C LEU A 303 -14.63 27.98 -2.20
N PRO A 304 -14.50 26.69 -1.77
CA PRO A 304 -14.85 26.30 -0.42
C PRO A 304 -13.86 26.88 0.60
N GLU A 305 -14.36 27.24 1.80
CA GLU A 305 -13.52 27.88 2.84
C GLU A 305 -12.38 26.99 3.33
N GLN A 306 -12.62 25.71 3.47
CA GLN A 306 -11.65 24.75 4.03
C GLN A 306 -11.15 23.75 3.00
N GLY A 307 -12.01 23.35 2.10
CA GLY A 307 -11.74 22.37 1.08
C GLY A 307 -12.98 21.61 0.64
N GLY A 308 -12.78 20.62 -0.20
CA GLY A 308 -13.87 19.83 -0.75
C GLY A 308 -13.51 18.38 -0.96
N VAL A 309 -14.51 17.64 -1.40
CA VAL A 309 -14.43 16.22 -1.69
C VAL A 309 -14.79 16.00 -3.14
N VAL A 310 -13.94 15.28 -3.85
CA VAL A 310 -14.19 14.76 -5.19
C VAL A 310 -14.62 13.31 -5.08
N THR A 311 -15.65 12.94 -5.79
CA THR A 311 -16.14 11.56 -5.84
C THR A 311 -16.40 11.13 -7.28
N ILE A 312 -16.18 9.83 -7.52
CA ILE A 312 -16.55 9.12 -8.74
C ILE A 312 -17.52 7.99 -8.37
N PRO A 313 -18.23 7.37 -9.33
CA PRO A 313 -19.10 6.23 -9.06
C PRO A 313 -18.37 5.07 -8.38
N ASP A 314 -19.11 4.32 -7.56
CA ASP A 314 -18.58 3.17 -6.82
C ASP A 314 -18.06 2.08 -7.76
N ASP A 315 -16.91 1.55 -7.43
CA ASP A 315 -16.24 0.45 -8.08
C ASP A 315 -15.76 -0.61 -7.05
N PRO A 316 -14.96 -1.63 -7.42
CA PRO A 316 -14.49 -2.63 -6.48
C PRO A 316 -13.66 -2.12 -5.30
N LEU A 317 -13.00 -0.95 -5.41
CA LEU A 317 -12.19 -0.35 -4.36
C LEU A 317 -12.74 1.02 -3.91
N PRO A 318 -13.66 1.08 -2.94
CA PRO A 318 -14.28 2.35 -2.52
C PRO A 318 -13.32 3.40 -1.97
N LEU A 319 -12.11 3.01 -1.56
CA LEU A 319 -11.11 3.87 -0.94
C LEU A 319 -10.65 5.00 -1.88
N ASP A 320 -10.44 4.70 -3.15
CA ASP A 320 -9.91 5.63 -4.16
C ASP A 320 -10.99 6.30 -5.02
N ASN A 321 -12.27 5.96 -4.79
CA ASN A 321 -13.42 6.64 -5.38
C ASN A 321 -13.69 8.02 -4.76
N ARG A 322 -12.99 8.34 -3.67
CA ARG A 322 -13.10 9.59 -2.95
C ARG A 322 -11.72 10.21 -2.76
N ARG A 323 -11.60 11.49 -3.12
CA ARG A 323 -10.39 12.27 -2.87
C ARG A 323 -10.72 13.64 -2.29
N VAL A 324 -9.93 14.06 -1.32
CA VAL A 324 -10.12 15.33 -0.61
C VAL A 324 -9.12 16.34 -1.13
N PHE A 325 -9.54 17.59 -1.27
CA PHE A 325 -8.65 18.72 -1.51
C PHE A 325 -8.87 19.79 -0.46
N ALA A 326 -7.80 20.46 -0.10
CA ALA A 326 -7.86 21.60 0.81
C ALA A 326 -7.81 22.90 0.02
N SER A 327 -8.56 23.92 0.47
CA SER A 327 -8.48 25.25 -0.10
C SER A 327 -7.21 26.00 0.32
N GLY A 328 -6.44 25.37 1.22
CA GLY A 328 -5.25 25.94 1.80
C GLY A 328 -5.60 26.92 2.92
N ARG A 329 -4.68 27.84 3.17
CA ARG A 329 -4.82 28.80 4.26
C ARG A 329 -6.07 29.68 4.09
N ALA A 330 -6.93 29.61 5.07
CA ALA A 330 -8.02 30.57 5.19
C ALA A 330 -7.43 31.92 5.61
N GLY A 331 -7.56 32.94 4.78
CA GLY A 331 -7.16 34.29 5.14
C GLY A 331 -6.17 34.94 4.19
N THR A 332 -5.74 36.10 4.56
CA THR A 332 -4.80 36.96 3.83
C THR A 332 -3.38 36.40 3.98
N LEU A 333 -2.68 36.15 2.88
CA LEU A 333 -1.27 35.73 2.88
C LEU A 333 -0.39 36.87 3.41
N ARG A 334 0.43 36.58 4.40
CA ARG A 334 1.42 37.54 4.93
C ARG A 334 2.70 37.49 4.12
N VAL A 335 2.99 38.58 3.46
CA VAL A 335 4.13 38.77 2.57
C VAL A 335 5.09 39.76 3.20
N LEU A 336 6.27 39.31 3.55
CA LEU A 336 7.35 40.18 3.99
C LEU A 336 8.22 40.54 2.79
N VAL A 337 8.38 41.84 2.51
CA VAL A 337 9.22 42.34 1.42
C VAL A 337 10.51 42.91 2.01
N ARG A 338 11.63 42.28 1.71
CA ARG A 338 12.97 42.74 2.03
C ARG A 338 13.54 43.49 0.82
N GLU A 339 13.73 44.79 0.96
CA GLU A 339 14.34 45.65 -0.04
C GLU A 339 15.20 46.73 0.61
N ASP A 340 16.18 47.23 -0.12
CA ASP A 340 17.01 48.34 0.33
C ASP A 340 16.50 49.66 -0.27
N GLY A 341 16.48 50.72 0.53
CA GLY A 341 16.01 52.05 0.07
C GLY A 341 14.51 52.30 0.26
N GLY A 342 13.90 53.03 -0.64
CA GLY A 342 12.48 53.41 -0.62
C GLY A 342 11.57 52.34 -1.23
N PRO A 343 10.24 52.60 -1.29
CA PRO A 343 9.29 51.65 -1.83
C PRO A 343 9.55 51.39 -3.31
N SER A 344 9.82 50.15 -3.66
CA SER A 344 10.02 49.68 -5.03
C SER A 344 8.70 49.52 -5.78
N SER A 345 8.77 49.50 -7.10
CA SER A 345 7.61 49.17 -7.95
C SER A 345 7.03 47.80 -7.62
N LEU A 346 7.88 46.85 -7.23
CA LEU A 346 7.47 45.51 -6.81
C LEU A 346 6.60 45.57 -5.56
N ARG A 347 7.03 46.26 -4.52
CA ARG A 347 6.26 46.40 -3.29
C ARG A 347 4.93 47.11 -3.55
N LEU A 348 4.95 48.21 -4.27
CA LEU A 348 3.72 48.96 -4.61
C LEU A 348 2.73 48.09 -5.39
N ALA A 349 3.22 47.25 -6.30
CA ALA A 349 2.36 46.31 -7.03
C ALA A 349 1.76 45.23 -6.13
N LEU A 350 2.53 44.67 -5.17
CA LEU A 350 2.01 43.72 -4.21
C LEU A 350 1.02 44.33 -3.21
N GLU A 351 1.23 45.58 -2.80
CA GLU A 351 0.31 46.33 -1.94
C GLU A 351 -0.98 46.74 -2.67
N ALA A 352 -0.94 46.82 -4.01
CA ALA A 352 -2.10 47.21 -4.80
C ALA A 352 -3.25 46.22 -4.64
N GLY A 353 -4.43 46.73 -4.25
CA GLY A 353 -5.63 45.93 -4.03
C GLY A 353 -5.66 45.17 -2.68
N SER A 354 -4.70 45.39 -1.79
CA SER A 354 -4.75 44.86 -0.41
C SER A 354 -5.89 45.57 0.38
N PRO A 355 -6.75 44.84 1.15
CA PRO A 355 -6.79 43.40 1.37
C PRO A 355 -7.61 42.58 0.34
N ALA A 356 -8.26 43.24 -0.63
CA ALA A 356 -9.12 42.54 -1.61
C ALA A 356 -8.35 41.52 -2.47
N SER A 357 -7.02 41.72 -2.65
CA SER A 357 -6.14 40.76 -3.33
C SER A 357 -5.86 39.48 -2.49
N GLY A 358 -6.21 39.48 -1.19
CA GLY A 358 -5.86 38.42 -0.26
C GLY A 358 -4.39 38.43 0.18
N LEU A 359 -3.68 39.55 0.06
CA LEU A 359 -2.30 39.73 0.47
C LEU A 359 -2.22 40.79 1.60
N ALA A 360 -1.43 40.51 2.64
CA ALA A 360 -1.00 41.49 3.64
C ALA A 360 0.50 41.71 3.46
N VAL A 361 0.86 42.78 2.82
CA VAL A 361 2.26 43.08 2.45
C VAL A 361 2.88 44.02 3.48
N GLU A 362 4.05 43.69 3.94
CA GLU A 362 4.81 44.49 4.90
C GLU A 362 6.27 44.56 4.46
N ALA A 363 6.80 45.77 4.40
CA ALA A 363 8.22 46.00 4.17
C ALA A 363 9.01 45.82 5.46
N VAL A 364 10.15 45.13 5.39
CA VAL A 364 11.00 44.82 6.53
C VAL A 364 12.47 45.04 6.16
N ASP A 365 13.24 45.50 7.14
CA ASP A 365 14.69 45.48 7.05
C ASP A 365 15.27 44.12 7.50
N GLY A 366 16.57 43.90 7.34
CA GLY A 366 17.21 42.63 7.67
C GLY A 366 17.06 42.18 9.13
N ALA A 367 17.08 43.11 10.06
CA ALA A 367 16.94 42.83 11.49
C ALA A 367 15.50 42.44 11.84
N THR A 368 14.55 43.16 11.30
CA THR A 368 13.11 42.90 11.46
C THR A 368 12.69 41.62 10.74
N LEU A 369 13.22 41.35 9.56
CA LEU A 369 12.95 40.13 8.79
C LEU A 369 13.24 38.88 9.65
N ALA A 370 14.44 38.78 10.22
CA ALA A 370 14.85 37.62 11.02
C ALA A 370 13.91 37.32 12.20
N THR A 371 13.27 38.32 12.77
CA THR A 371 12.35 38.18 13.91
C THR A 371 10.90 37.88 13.51
N ARG A 372 10.49 38.27 12.29
CA ARG A 372 9.10 38.19 11.81
C ARG A 372 8.81 37.00 10.89
N LEU A 373 9.84 36.25 10.48
CA LEU A 373 9.69 35.11 9.55
C LEU A 373 8.69 34.06 10.04
N GLY A 374 8.55 33.85 11.34
CA GLY A 374 7.56 32.91 11.91
C GLY A 374 6.09 33.31 11.65
N GLU A 375 5.84 34.54 11.23
CA GLU A 375 4.51 35.05 10.88
C GLU A 375 4.26 35.10 9.38
N ALA A 376 5.32 34.98 8.56
CA ALA A 376 5.26 35.10 7.10
C ALA A 376 4.82 33.83 6.42
N ASP A 377 4.14 33.98 5.28
CA ASP A 377 3.84 32.92 4.32
C ASP A 377 4.80 32.94 3.15
N VAL A 378 5.16 34.13 2.71
CA VAL A 378 6.08 34.38 1.63
C VAL A 378 7.04 35.49 2.01
N VAL A 379 8.30 35.27 1.70
CA VAL A 379 9.33 36.31 1.76
C VAL A 379 9.74 36.68 0.34
N VAL A 380 9.67 37.96 0.05
CA VAL A 380 10.16 38.53 -1.22
C VAL A 380 11.46 39.26 -0.93
N ILE A 381 12.53 38.89 -1.60
CA ILE A 381 13.82 39.58 -1.51
C ILE A 381 14.05 40.29 -2.84
N ASN A 382 13.98 41.62 -2.83
CA ASN A 382 14.02 42.42 -4.03
C ASN A 382 15.33 43.18 -4.17
N ASP A 383 16.18 42.72 -5.06
CA ASP A 383 17.43 43.35 -5.49
C ASP A 383 18.34 43.85 -4.35
N VAL A 384 18.54 43.00 -3.37
CA VAL A 384 19.40 43.24 -2.19
C VAL A 384 20.82 42.80 -2.49
N GLU A 385 21.83 43.65 -2.16
CA GLU A 385 23.25 43.38 -2.40
C GLU A 385 23.69 42.07 -1.76
N ALA A 386 23.48 41.95 -0.45
CA ALA A 386 23.78 40.74 0.32
C ALA A 386 22.91 40.72 1.61
N LEU A 387 22.66 39.54 2.14
CA LEU A 387 21.98 39.34 3.42
C LEU A 387 23.01 39.28 4.55
N GLY A 388 22.68 39.87 5.70
CA GLY A 388 23.46 39.72 6.90
C GLY A 388 23.50 38.25 7.38
N VAL A 389 24.48 37.85 8.17
CA VAL A 389 24.66 36.45 8.58
C VAL A 389 23.43 35.90 9.31
N ALA A 390 22.86 36.64 10.25
CA ALA A 390 21.64 36.21 10.96
C ALA A 390 20.41 36.20 10.03
N GLU A 391 20.29 37.18 9.15
CA GLU A 391 19.23 37.29 8.16
C GLU A 391 19.27 36.12 7.17
N LEU A 392 20.45 35.83 6.61
CA LEU A 392 20.65 34.68 5.71
C LEU A 392 20.24 33.38 6.36
N GLN A 393 20.74 33.12 7.59
CA GLN A 393 20.40 31.88 8.28
C GLN A 393 18.90 31.75 8.51
N ALA A 394 18.26 32.84 8.95
CA ALA A 394 16.82 32.86 9.19
C ALA A 394 16.00 32.64 7.90
N VAL A 395 16.40 33.24 6.78
CA VAL A 395 15.75 33.05 5.46
C VAL A 395 15.92 31.60 4.97
N LEU A 396 17.11 31.02 5.11
CA LEU A 396 17.34 29.64 4.71
C LEU A 396 16.56 28.65 5.59
N ASP A 397 16.47 28.90 6.90
CA ASP A 397 15.69 28.08 7.80
C ASP A 397 14.18 28.19 7.51
N PHE A 398 13.70 29.39 7.19
CA PHE A 398 12.33 29.61 6.73
C PHE A 398 12.04 28.83 5.43
N HIS A 399 12.94 28.89 4.47
CA HIS A 399 12.81 28.13 3.20
C HIS A 399 12.84 26.62 3.44
N ARG A 400 13.80 26.09 4.21
CA ARG A 400 13.86 24.67 4.57
C ARG A 400 12.63 24.21 5.35
N ALA A 401 12.00 25.13 6.07
CA ALA A 401 10.71 24.91 6.72
C ALA A 401 9.53 24.85 5.75
N GLY A 402 9.76 25.08 4.45
CA GLY A 402 8.73 25.08 3.42
C GLY A 402 8.10 26.46 3.19
N GLY A 403 8.64 27.52 3.77
CA GLY A 403 8.20 28.89 3.49
C GLY A 403 8.50 29.30 2.05
N GLY A 404 7.58 30.05 1.44
CA GLY A 404 7.72 30.51 0.05
C GLY A 404 8.74 31.64 -0.08
N LEU A 405 9.70 31.50 -1.00
CA LEU A 405 10.73 32.51 -1.24
C LEU A 405 10.68 33.03 -2.67
N PHE A 406 10.49 34.33 -2.84
CA PHE A 406 10.59 34.99 -4.15
C PHE A 406 11.81 35.90 -4.18
N VAL A 407 12.80 35.56 -4.98
CA VAL A 407 14.06 36.28 -5.11
C VAL A 407 14.12 37.01 -6.45
N VAL A 408 14.35 38.31 -6.41
CA VAL A 408 14.59 39.15 -7.60
C VAL A 408 16.06 39.55 -7.61
N LEU A 409 16.77 39.09 -8.63
CA LEU A 409 18.20 39.33 -8.81
C LEU A 409 18.42 40.48 -9.77
N GLY A 410 18.41 41.71 -9.26
CA GLY A 410 18.65 42.90 -10.01
C GLY A 410 20.13 43.32 -10.07
N ASP A 411 20.37 44.60 -10.37
CA ASP A 411 21.73 45.11 -10.62
C ASP A 411 22.56 45.29 -9.33
N HIS A 412 21.91 45.44 -8.16
CA HIS A 412 22.59 45.62 -6.88
C HIS A 412 23.11 44.30 -6.29
N CYS A 413 22.58 43.14 -6.72
CA CYS A 413 22.92 41.86 -6.18
C CYS A 413 24.42 41.50 -6.34
N ASP A 414 25.14 41.23 -5.24
CA ASP A 414 26.49 40.66 -5.30
C ASP A 414 26.45 39.21 -5.79
N ARG A 415 26.94 39.01 -7.00
CA ARG A 415 26.98 37.70 -7.66
C ARG A 415 27.69 36.63 -6.83
N ALA A 416 28.80 36.98 -6.16
CA ALA A 416 29.59 36.01 -5.42
C ALA A 416 28.85 35.57 -4.15
N PHE A 417 28.19 36.50 -3.44
CA PHE A 417 27.36 36.20 -2.29
C PHE A 417 26.16 35.33 -2.67
N TRP A 418 25.39 35.77 -3.66
CA TRP A 418 24.15 35.07 -4.06
C TRP A 418 24.43 33.65 -4.54
N ASN A 419 25.49 33.43 -5.31
CA ASN A 419 25.87 32.08 -5.77
C ASN A 419 26.25 31.15 -4.62
N ARG A 420 27.08 31.61 -3.68
CA ARG A 420 27.61 30.76 -2.61
C ARG A 420 26.59 30.50 -1.49
N SER A 421 25.79 31.53 -1.16
CA SER A 421 25.03 31.52 0.08
C SER A 421 23.54 31.24 -0.10
N VAL A 422 22.96 31.58 -1.27
CA VAL A 422 21.52 31.46 -1.48
C VAL A 422 21.19 30.49 -2.62
N LEU A 423 21.64 30.77 -3.85
CA LEU A 423 21.26 29.97 -5.02
C LEU A 423 21.74 28.51 -4.94
N HIS A 424 22.90 28.29 -4.33
CA HIS A 424 23.41 26.94 -4.03
C HIS A 424 22.48 26.17 -3.06
N GLU A 425 22.06 26.82 -1.97
CA GLU A 425 21.18 26.22 -0.95
C GLU A 425 19.76 25.97 -1.49
N LEU A 426 19.25 26.84 -2.38
CA LEU A 426 17.98 26.66 -3.07
C LEU A 426 18.02 25.59 -4.15
N GLY A 427 19.22 25.15 -4.56
CA GLY A 427 19.38 24.28 -5.71
C GLY A 427 18.93 24.94 -7.03
N ALA A 428 18.94 26.29 -7.08
CA ALA A 428 18.39 27.05 -8.19
C ALA A 428 19.32 27.17 -9.39
N GLY A 429 20.64 27.05 -9.17
CA GLY A 429 21.65 27.19 -10.22
C GLY A 429 22.68 28.27 -9.92
N THR A 430 23.21 28.93 -10.95
CA THR A 430 24.26 29.95 -10.80
C THR A 430 23.93 31.24 -11.53
N LEU A 431 24.18 32.36 -10.88
CA LEU A 431 24.07 33.70 -11.43
C LEU A 431 25.35 34.11 -12.16
N GLY A 432 25.25 34.46 -13.40
CA GLY A 432 26.33 34.97 -14.23
C GLY A 432 26.46 36.51 -14.22
N ALA A 433 27.12 37.06 -15.23
CA ALA A 433 27.27 38.50 -15.44
C ALA A 433 25.95 39.15 -15.90
N THR A 434 25.86 40.46 -15.70
CA THR A 434 24.82 41.27 -16.31
C THR A 434 25.05 41.34 -17.83
N ALA A 435 24.00 41.09 -18.60
CA ALA A 435 24.03 41.21 -20.05
C ALA A 435 23.14 42.42 -20.48
N GLY A 436 23.73 43.47 -20.96
CA GLY A 436 23.04 44.58 -21.54
C GLY A 436 22.48 44.26 -22.92
N ALA A 437 21.37 44.87 -23.29
CA ALA A 437 20.88 44.80 -24.65
C ALA A 437 21.81 45.61 -25.60
N ALA A 438 21.87 45.21 -26.87
CA ALA A 438 22.58 45.99 -27.89
C ALA A 438 21.95 47.42 -28.04
N PRO A 439 22.73 48.40 -28.47
CA PRO A 439 22.18 49.77 -28.66
C PRO A 439 20.93 49.76 -29.55
N GLY A 440 19.82 50.30 -29.03
CA GLY A 440 18.53 50.33 -29.73
C GLY A 440 17.72 49.00 -29.67
N ALA A 441 18.25 47.96 -29.05
CA ALA A 441 17.54 46.71 -28.76
C ALA A 441 17.10 46.65 -27.29
N ALA A 442 16.25 45.69 -26.97
CA ALA A 442 15.85 45.37 -25.60
C ALA A 442 15.50 43.88 -25.51
N TRP A 443 15.70 43.32 -24.37
CA TRP A 443 15.27 41.93 -24.08
C TRP A 443 13.75 41.89 -23.89
N ARG A 444 13.12 40.84 -24.42
CA ARG A 444 11.67 40.62 -24.28
C ARG A 444 11.44 39.37 -23.44
N LEU A 445 10.39 39.43 -22.63
CA LEU A 445 10.01 38.32 -21.76
C LEU A 445 9.08 37.36 -22.49
N MET A 446 9.50 36.11 -22.63
CA MET A 446 8.83 35.08 -23.39
C MET A 446 8.38 33.94 -22.45
N ARG A 447 7.31 33.23 -22.81
CA ARG A 447 6.87 32.05 -22.10
C ARG A 447 7.71 30.85 -22.46
N ALA A 448 8.31 30.15 -21.46
CA ALA A 448 9.09 28.93 -21.64
C ALA A 448 8.28 27.65 -21.41
N THR A 449 7.34 27.68 -20.48
CA THR A 449 6.57 26.50 -20.05
C THR A 449 5.06 26.72 -20.24
N ALA A 450 4.34 25.69 -20.69
CA ALA A 450 2.88 25.67 -20.72
C ALA A 450 2.29 25.18 -19.38
N GLY A 451 1.07 25.64 -19.05
CA GLY A 451 0.26 25.05 -17.97
C GLY A 451 0.71 25.31 -16.53
N HIS A 452 1.60 26.28 -16.26
CA HIS A 452 2.03 26.58 -14.90
C HIS A 452 1.12 27.60 -14.19
N ALA A 453 0.83 27.37 -12.89
CA ALA A 453 -0.07 28.21 -12.09
C ALA A 453 0.35 29.68 -12.00
N VAL A 454 1.65 29.98 -11.95
CA VAL A 454 2.19 31.37 -11.97
C VAL A 454 1.84 32.10 -13.27
N LEU A 455 1.64 31.34 -14.35
CA LEU A 455 1.35 31.86 -15.68
C LEU A 455 -0.13 31.72 -16.09
N ALA A 456 -1.00 31.43 -15.15
CA ALA A 456 -2.44 31.34 -15.40
C ALA A 456 -2.98 32.73 -15.85
N GLY A 457 -3.81 32.73 -16.90
CA GLY A 457 -4.33 33.97 -17.48
C GLY A 457 -3.38 34.69 -18.45
N PHE A 458 -2.17 34.16 -18.68
CA PHE A 458 -1.25 34.67 -19.71
C PHE A 458 -1.32 33.83 -21.00
N PRO A 459 -0.78 34.31 -22.14
CA PRO A 459 -0.75 33.54 -23.39
C PRO A 459 -0.27 32.12 -23.20
N ALA A 460 -0.97 31.16 -23.79
CA ALA A 460 -0.82 29.74 -23.44
C ALA A 460 0.35 29.03 -24.12
N ARG A 461 0.90 29.60 -25.21
CA ARG A 461 1.90 28.91 -26.02
C ARG A 461 3.33 29.29 -25.62
N PRO A 462 4.23 28.29 -25.43
CA PRO A 462 5.67 28.56 -25.31
C PRO A 462 6.18 29.37 -26.49
N GLY A 463 7.10 30.32 -26.23
CA GLY A 463 7.67 31.20 -27.24
C GLY A 463 6.80 32.43 -27.56
N GLU A 464 5.61 32.59 -26.98
CA GLU A 464 4.85 33.84 -27.09
C GLU A 464 5.34 34.89 -26.08
N PRO A 465 5.40 36.20 -26.48
CA PRO A 465 5.75 37.25 -25.54
C PRO A 465 4.71 37.36 -24.43
N LEU A 466 5.19 37.46 -23.18
CA LEU A 466 4.32 37.64 -22.01
C LEU A 466 3.69 39.04 -22.02
N SER A 467 4.46 40.02 -22.51
CA SER A 467 4.05 41.39 -22.61
C SER A 467 4.89 42.13 -23.67
N SER A 468 4.56 43.37 -23.96
CA SER A 468 5.39 44.28 -24.79
C SER A 468 6.57 44.87 -24.03
N ALA A 469 6.77 44.50 -22.77
CA ALA A 469 7.82 45.03 -21.89
C ALA A 469 9.23 44.79 -22.43
N ARG A 470 10.11 45.77 -22.21
CA ARG A 470 11.49 45.78 -22.66
C ARG A 470 12.42 45.92 -21.47
N PHE A 471 13.41 45.03 -21.40
CA PHE A 471 14.48 45.08 -20.40
C PHE A 471 15.77 45.58 -21.05
N GLN A 472 16.42 46.55 -20.41
CA GLN A 472 17.68 47.09 -20.89
C GLN A 472 18.87 46.21 -20.52
N ALA A 473 18.77 45.50 -19.38
CA ALA A 473 19.75 44.58 -18.89
C ALA A 473 19.07 43.38 -18.22
N ILE A 474 19.71 42.24 -18.29
CA ILE A 474 19.31 40.98 -17.63
C ILE A 474 20.49 40.37 -16.89
N ARG A 475 20.22 39.51 -15.94
CA ARG A 475 21.24 38.68 -15.27
C ARG A 475 21.29 37.34 -15.96
N ALA A 476 22.45 36.94 -16.43
CA ALA A 476 22.60 35.58 -16.99
C ALA A 476 22.39 34.56 -15.86
N LEU A 477 21.41 33.67 -16.02
CA LEU A 477 21.10 32.63 -15.04
C LEU A 477 21.28 31.27 -15.70
N SER A 478 22.02 30.38 -15.03
CA SER A 478 22.20 28.99 -15.46
C SER A 478 21.51 28.07 -14.46
N PRO A 479 20.30 27.56 -14.75
CA PRO A 479 19.52 26.73 -13.85
C PRO A 479 20.25 25.40 -13.55
N ALA A 480 20.08 24.88 -12.33
CA ALA A 480 20.56 23.54 -11.97
C ALA A 480 19.73 22.46 -12.67
N ALA A 481 20.26 21.23 -12.72
CA ALA A 481 19.53 20.10 -13.26
C ALA A 481 18.22 19.85 -12.49
N GLY A 482 17.10 19.74 -13.20
CA GLY A 482 15.77 19.53 -12.60
C GLY A 482 15.02 20.82 -12.24
N VAL A 483 15.62 21.99 -12.33
CA VAL A 483 14.94 23.28 -12.13
C VAL A 483 14.09 23.61 -13.36
N ARG A 484 12.85 24.03 -13.13
CA ARG A 484 11.92 24.39 -14.21
C ARG A 484 12.07 25.85 -14.60
N VAL A 485 12.23 26.12 -15.90
CA VAL A 485 12.22 27.47 -16.45
C VAL A 485 10.78 27.82 -16.82
N LEU A 486 10.21 28.84 -16.20
CA LEU A 486 8.84 29.31 -16.45
C LEU A 486 8.79 30.39 -17.52
N LEU A 487 9.70 31.35 -17.43
CA LEU A 487 9.86 32.45 -18.40
C LEU A 487 11.32 32.53 -18.82
N GLU A 488 11.54 32.95 -20.04
CA GLU A 488 12.86 33.24 -20.60
C GLU A 488 12.90 34.59 -21.28
N PHE A 489 14.06 35.17 -21.38
CA PHE A 489 14.28 36.29 -22.27
C PHE A 489 14.60 35.79 -23.68
N ASP A 490 14.60 36.69 -24.66
CA ASP A 490 15.01 36.40 -26.02
C ASP A 490 16.31 35.55 -26.02
N HIS A 491 16.47 34.67 -27.01
CA HIS A 491 17.61 33.76 -27.11
C HIS A 491 17.74 32.73 -25.98
N ALA A 492 16.60 32.32 -25.39
CA ALA A 492 16.54 31.28 -24.38
C ALA A 492 17.34 31.57 -23.09
N HIS A 493 17.47 32.82 -22.70
CA HIS A 493 18.02 33.18 -21.39
C HIS A 493 16.97 33.03 -20.29
N PRO A 494 17.15 32.18 -19.27
CA PRO A 494 16.18 32.01 -18.20
C PRO A 494 15.87 33.34 -17.49
N ALA A 495 14.59 33.67 -17.37
CA ALA A 495 14.11 34.90 -16.73
C ALA A 495 13.45 34.60 -15.36
N LEU A 496 12.54 33.64 -15.30
CA LEU A 496 11.90 33.19 -14.10
C LEU A 496 12.05 31.67 -14.00
N ILE A 497 12.67 31.21 -12.94
CA ILE A 497 12.84 29.78 -12.64
C ILE A 497 12.14 29.40 -11.37
N GLU A 498 11.72 28.13 -11.30
CA GLU A 498 11.13 27.50 -10.13
C GLU A 498 12.05 26.46 -9.54
N ALA A 499 12.48 26.68 -8.31
CA ALA A 499 13.16 25.72 -7.44
C ALA A 499 12.18 25.27 -6.33
N PRO A 500 12.48 24.24 -5.54
CA PRO A 500 11.61 23.80 -4.43
C PRO A 500 11.25 24.98 -3.52
N HIS A 501 9.96 25.30 -3.39
CA HIS A 501 9.43 26.42 -2.60
C HIS A 501 10.05 27.80 -2.90
N ALA A 502 10.68 28.00 -4.04
CA ALA A 502 11.31 29.25 -4.41
C ALA A 502 11.07 29.61 -5.87
N LEU A 503 10.90 30.90 -6.14
CA LEU A 503 10.92 31.50 -7.46
C LEU A 503 12.10 32.48 -7.52
N VAL A 504 12.87 32.43 -8.62
CA VAL A 504 13.99 33.34 -8.84
C VAL A 504 13.81 34.05 -10.17
N PHE A 505 13.78 35.38 -10.14
CA PHE A 505 13.66 36.26 -11.31
C PHE A 505 15.01 36.92 -11.61
N ALA A 506 15.49 36.79 -12.82
CA ALA A 506 16.85 37.15 -13.21
C ALA A 506 16.96 38.55 -13.90
N ALA A 507 16.30 39.54 -13.38
CA ALA A 507 16.46 40.95 -13.81
C ALA A 507 15.90 41.89 -12.72
N GLY A 508 16.29 43.16 -12.77
CA GLY A 508 15.67 44.21 -11.95
C GLY A 508 14.22 44.46 -12.38
N LEU A 509 13.35 44.61 -11.38
CA LEU A 509 11.93 44.93 -11.56
C LEU A 509 11.64 46.38 -11.21
N ASP A 510 12.51 47.28 -11.66
CA ASP A 510 12.40 48.72 -11.40
C ASP A 510 12.33 49.49 -12.74
N PRO A 511 11.63 50.67 -12.77
CA PRO A 511 11.54 51.49 -13.97
C PRO A 511 12.89 51.94 -14.54
N SER A 512 13.97 51.95 -13.75
CA SER A 512 15.32 52.28 -14.22
C SER A 512 15.92 51.19 -15.11
N THR A 513 15.46 49.94 -14.98
CA THR A 513 16.03 48.78 -15.69
C THR A 513 15.10 48.25 -16.78
N SER A 514 13.78 48.47 -16.65
CA SER A 514 12.78 48.00 -17.61
C SER A 514 11.50 48.81 -17.57
N ASP A 515 10.70 48.76 -18.65
CA ASP A 515 9.33 49.26 -18.66
C ASP A 515 8.29 48.19 -18.21
N PHE A 516 8.75 47.07 -17.71
CA PHE A 516 7.89 45.98 -17.22
C PHE A 516 6.94 46.42 -16.08
N PRO A 517 7.36 47.26 -15.11
CA PRO A 517 6.47 47.75 -14.06
C PRO A 517 5.23 48.49 -14.52
N VAL A 518 5.26 49.07 -15.70
CA VAL A 518 4.10 49.74 -16.30
C VAL A 518 3.32 48.89 -17.29
N SER A 519 3.70 47.64 -17.47
CA SER A 519 3.01 46.69 -18.33
C SER A 519 1.79 46.06 -17.64
N GLY A 520 0.74 45.74 -18.41
CA GLY A 520 -0.44 45.03 -17.88
C GLY A 520 -0.17 43.63 -17.31
N ALA A 521 0.99 43.05 -17.61
CA ALA A 521 1.41 41.72 -17.11
C ALA A 521 2.06 41.76 -15.72
N TYR A 522 2.57 42.91 -15.28
CA TYR A 522 3.41 43.02 -14.08
C TYR A 522 2.69 42.62 -12.80
N LEU A 523 1.59 43.32 -12.49
CA LEU A 523 0.81 43.09 -11.29
C LEU A 523 0.24 41.66 -11.22
N PRO A 524 -0.41 41.14 -12.28
CA PRO A 524 -0.90 39.78 -12.29
C PRO A 524 0.22 38.73 -12.05
N LEU A 525 1.39 38.88 -12.67
CA LEU A 525 2.51 37.94 -12.51
C LEU A 525 3.01 37.92 -11.06
N LEU A 526 3.23 39.07 -10.42
CA LEU A 526 3.70 39.18 -9.06
C LEU A 526 2.69 38.58 -8.06
N HIS A 527 1.42 38.93 -8.22
CA HIS A 527 0.36 38.39 -7.37
C HIS A 527 0.22 36.85 -7.51
N GLN A 528 0.31 36.33 -8.75
CA GLN A 528 0.30 34.90 -9.00
C GLN A 528 1.51 34.22 -8.38
N ALA A 529 2.71 34.76 -8.59
CA ALA A 529 3.96 34.22 -8.03
C ALA A 529 3.88 34.08 -6.49
N VAL A 530 3.47 35.17 -5.81
CA VAL A 530 3.32 35.19 -4.36
C VAL A 530 2.21 34.24 -3.89
N LYS A 531 1.06 34.19 -4.58
CA LYS A 531 -0.04 33.28 -4.25
C LYS A 531 0.33 31.82 -4.43
N VAL A 532 1.08 31.49 -5.46
CA VAL A 532 1.56 30.11 -5.69
C VAL A 532 2.55 29.70 -4.62
N LEU A 533 3.51 30.57 -4.28
CA LEU A 533 4.46 30.33 -3.20
C LEU A 533 3.77 30.19 -1.84
N GLY A 534 2.83 31.06 -1.51
CA GLY A 534 2.12 31.04 -0.23
C GLY A 534 1.13 29.86 -0.10
N ARG A 535 0.62 29.35 -1.22
CA ARG A 535 -0.27 28.17 -1.26
C ARG A 535 0.49 26.86 -1.35
N GLY A 536 1.74 26.87 -1.82
CA GLY A 536 2.54 25.66 -2.03
C GLY A 536 2.77 24.81 -0.78
N THR A 537 2.76 25.43 0.40
CA THR A 537 2.82 24.74 1.70
C THR A 537 1.46 24.24 2.18
N ALA A 538 0.37 24.77 1.63
CA ALA A 538 -1.00 24.47 2.06
C ALA A 538 -1.74 23.46 1.17
N SER A 539 -1.26 23.23 -0.06
CA SER A 539 -1.91 22.33 -1.05
C SER A 539 -1.29 20.93 -1.13
N ALA A 540 -0.26 20.62 -0.37
CA ALA A 540 0.31 19.28 -0.38
C ALA A 540 -0.71 18.28 0.17
N SER A 541 -1.18 17.38 -0.68
CA SER A 541 -1.92 16.21 -0.26
C SER A 541 -0.93 15.26 0.41
N LEU A 542 -1.11 15.03 1.70
CA LEU A 542 -0.34 14.05 2.46
C LEU A 542 -0.95 12.66 2.28
N THR A 543 -0.14 11.65 2.52
CA THR A 543 -0.60 10.25 2.59
C THR A 543 -0.63 9.75 4.04
N PRO A 544 -1.48 8.76 4.36
CA PRO A 544 -1.51 8.19 5.70
C PRO A 544 -0.13 7.63 6.10
N GLY A 545 0.28 7.91 7.34
CA GLY A 545 1.62 7.62 7.85
C GLY A 545 2.56 8.81 7.82
N GLU A 546 2.32 9.80 6.98
CA GLU A 546 3.10 11.04 6.96
C GLU A 546 2.74 11.96 8.14
N ARG A 547 3.62 12.92 8.40
CA ARG A 547 3.43 13.93 9.44
C ARG A 547 3.19 15.29 8.78
N TYR A 548 2.19 16.00 9.26
CA TYR A 548 2.04 17.40 8.89
C TYR A 548 3.15 18.22 9.52
N GLN A 549 3.79 19.08 8.76
CA GLN A 549 4.82 20.00 9.22
C GLN A 549 4.60 21.37 8.59
N ALA A 550 4.57 22.39 9.40
CA ALA A 550 4.44 23.77 8.92
C ALA A 550 5.20 24.75 9.83
N PRO A 551 5.65 25.90 9.30
CA PRO A 551 6.15 26.99 10.12
C PRO A 551 5.09 27.41 11.13
N ALA A 552 5.50 27.66 12.36
CA ALA A 552 4.59 28.02 13.44
C ALA A 552 5.21 29.10 14.34
N SER A 553 4.39 30.04 14.77
CA SER A 553 4.74 30.95 15.86
C SER A 553 4.46 30.32 17.22
N THR A 554 4.97 30.92 18.28
CA THR A 554 4.64 30.52 19.66
C THR A 554 3.14 30.67 19.93
N GLY A 555 2.54 29.71 20.63
CA GLY A 555 1.11 29.72 20.95
C GLY A 555 0.51 28.34 21.05
N GLN A 556 -0.78 28.27 21.33
CA GLN A 556 -1.52 27.01 21.38
C GLN A 556 -1.98 26.64 19.97
N TRP A 557 -1.46 25.51 19.49
CA TRP A 557 -1.83 24.91 18.22
C TRP A 557 -2.64 23.64 18.44
N ARG A 558 -3.60 23.41 17.56
CA ARG A 558 -4.44 22.22 17.56
C ARG A 558 -4.71 21.77 16.14
N ILE A 559 -4.51 20.49 15.86
CA ILE A 559 -4.85 19.86 14.58
C ILE A 559 -6.03 18.92 14.84
N VAL A 560 -7.08 19.00 14.03
CA VAL A 560 -8.25 18.11 14.14
C VAL A 560 -8.60 17.50 12.79
N ASP A 561 -9.08 16.26 12.81
CA ASP A 561 -9.62 15.56 11.63
C ASP A 561 -11.07 15.96 11.31
N GLU A 562 -11.68 15.30 10.32
CA GLU A 562 -13.09 15.51 9.93
C GLU A 562 -14.06 15.21 11.09
N ASP A 563 -13.74 14.22 11.92
CA ASP A 563 -14.56 13.79 13.08
C ASP A 563 -14.30 14.64 14.34
N GLN A 564 -13.59 15.76 14.24
CA GLN A 564 -13.18 16.65 15.37
C GLN A 564 -12.24 15.97 16.39
N ARG A 565 -11.56 14.88 16.01
CA ARG A 565 -10.56 14.26 16.87
C ARG A 565 -9.28 15.06 16.79
N GLU A 566 -8.72 15.37 17.94
CA GLU A 566 -7.46 16.08 18.03
C GLU A 566 -6.28 15.15 17.74
N ILE A 567 -5.40 15.61 16.85
CA ILE A 567 -4.17 14.90 16.49
C ILE A 567 -3.05 15.50 17.37
N PRO A 568 -2.37 14.68 18.17
CA PRO A 568 -1.25 15.17 18.97
C PRO A 568 -0.19 15.82 18.08
N SER A 569 0.24 17.00 18.49
CA SER A 569 1.23 17.78 17.75
C SER A 569 2.10 18.56 18.71
N GLU A 570 3.32 18.85 18.31
CA GLU A 570 4.31 19.55 19.10
C GLU A 570 4.97 20.68 18.31
N LEU A 571 5.44 21.70 19.03
CA LEU A 571 6.27 22.75 18.48
C LEU A 571 7.74 22.35 18.62
N THR A 572 8.41 22.13 17.50
CA THR A 572 9.82 21.77 17.46
C THR A 572 10.63 22.95 16.96
N ALA A 573 11.64 23.36 17.71
CA ALA A 573 12.59 24.39 17.29
C ALA A 573 13.81 23.74 16.63
N THR A 574 14.05 24.06 15.37
CA THR A 574 15.23 23.58 14.64
C THR A 574 15.86 24.76 13.92
N GLY A 575 17.13 25.06 14.19
CA GLY A 575 17.86 26.12 13.51
C GLY A 575 17.28 27.53 13.70
N GLY A 576 16.58 27.80 14.82
CA GLY A 576 15.97 29.11 15.09
C GLY A 576 14.54 29.28 14.55
N ALA A 577 14.05 28.35 13.75
CA ALA A 577 12.66 28.34 13.28
C ALA A 577 11.82 27.36 14.12
N THR A 578 10.61 27.80 14.52
CA THR A 578 9.64 26.95 15.20
C THR A 578 8.72 26.31 14.16
N ARG A 579 8.53 25.00 14.27
CA ARG A 579 7.64 24.22 13.40
C ARG A 579 6.58 23.48 14.22
N LEU A 580 5.38 23.46 13.72
CA LEU A 580 4.33 22.56 14.20
C LEU A 580 4.51 21.21 13.49
N VAL A 581 4.69 20.14 14.27
CA VAL A 581 4.86 18.78 13.77
C VAL A 581 3.79 17.89 14.38
N SER A 582 2.98 17.23 13.56
CA SER A 582 1.98 16.27 14.04
C SER A 582 2.58 14.89 14.33
N GLN A 583 1.86 14.08 15.09
CA GLN A 583 2.03 12.63 15.03
C GLN A 583 1.69 12.13 13.62
N PRO A 584 2.11 10.90 13.22
CA PRO A 584 1.73 10.32 11.95
C PRO A 584 0.21 10.33 11.75
N LEU A 585 -0.24 10.73 10.58
CA LEU A 585 -1.65 10.84 10.23
C LEU A 585 -2.16 9.47 9.77
N GLU A 586 -3.13 8.91 10.47
CA GLU A 586 -3.58 7.53 10.22
C GLU A 586 -4.79 7.45 9.26
N ARG A 587 -5.57 8.53 9.18
CA ARG A 587 -6.85 8.53 8.48
C ARG A 587 -6.83 9.48 7.29
N THR A 588 -7.53 9.10 6.23
CA THR A 588 -7.80 10.00 5.10
C THR A 588 -8.88 11.01 5.45
N GLY A 589 -8.83 12.20 4.87
CA GLY A 589 -9.82 13.26 5.06
C GLY A 589 -9.22 14.65 5.11
N LEU A 590 -10.06 15.64 5.41
CA LEU A 590 -9.67 17.02 5.57
C LEU A 590 -9.30 17.30 7.02
N TYR A 591 -8.08 17.79 7.23
CA TYR A 591 -7.55 18.18 8.53
C TYR A 591 -7.54 19.70 8.65
N ARG A 592 -7.77 20.21 9.86
CA ARG A 592 -7.83 21.64 10.18
C ARG A 592 -6.82 21.98 11.25
N VAL A 593 -6.11 23.08 11.04
CA VAL A 593 -5.07 23.58 11.94
C VAL A 593 -5.55 24.89 12.55
N PHE A 594 -5.62 24.92 13.87
CA PHE A 594 -6.06 26.07 14.64
C PHE A 594 -4.92 26.63 15.48
N GLN A 595 -4.90 27.97 15.63
CA GLN A 595 -4.04 28.68 16.56
C GLN A 595 -4.90 29.62 17.41
N GLY A 596 -4.89 29.47 18.73
CA GLY A 596 -5.69 30.30 19.63
C GLY A 596 -7.21 30.25 19.30
N GLY A 597 -7.71 29.15 18.74
CA GLY A 597 -9.10 28.99 18.31
C GLY A 597 -9.43 29.46 16.90
N ALA A 598 -8.57 30.22 16.24
CA ALA A 598 -8.74 30.65 14.86
C ALA A 598 -8.22 29.58 13.87
N LEU A 599 -8.98 29.31 12.82
CA LEU A 599 -8.54 28.45 11.72
C LEU A 599 -7.38 29.12 10.98
N ARG A 600 -6.24 28.43 10.89
CA ARG A 600 -5.05 28.91 10.21
C ARG A 600 -4.81 28.21 8.89
N ASN A 601 -5.03 26.90 8.85
CA ASN A 601 -4.79 26.11 7.66
C ASN A 601 -5.74 24.91 7.59
N ALA A 602 -5.94 24.41 6.39
CA ALA A 602 -6.55 23.11 6.14
C ALA A 602 -5.66 22.35 5.15
N PHE A 603 -5.49 21.06 5.37
CA PHE A 603 -4.74 20.19 4.48
C PHE A 603 -5.45 18.85 4.29
N ALA A 604 -5.20 18.22 3.16
CA ALA A 604 -5.81 16.96 2.79
C ALA A 604 -4.88 15.79 3.07
N VAL A 605 -5.43 14.68 3.55
CA VAL A 605 -4.77 13.38 3.63
C VAL A 605 -5.54 12.42 2.75
N ASN A 606 -4.89 11.87 1.73
CA ASN A 606 -5.51 11.02 0.72
C ASN A 606 -4.81 9.67 0.63
N PRO A 607 -5.51 8.61 0.18
CA PRO A 607 -4.89 7.31 -0.06
C PRO A 607 -3.71 7.43 -1.03
N ASP A 608 -2.73 6.55 -0.86
CA ASP A 608 -1.63 6.45 -1.82
C ASP A 608 -2.17 5.91 -3.15
N PRO A 609 -1.96 6.61 -4.28
CA PRO A 609 -2.47 6.18 -5.58
C PRO A 609 -1.97 4.81 -6.04
N ARG A 610 -0.86 4.31 -5.48
CA ARG A 610 -0.33 2.99 -5.79
C ARG A 610 -1.26 1.84 -5.39
N GLU A 611 -2.13 2.07 -4.41
CA GLU A 611 -3.12 1.09 -3.96
C GLU A 611 -4.27 0.87 -4.97
N SER A 612 -4.44 1.79 -5.92
CA SER A 612 -5.46 1.69 -6.96
C SER A 612 -5.13 0.65 -8.04
N ASP A 613 -3.85 0.26 -8.21
CA ASP A 613 -3.45 -0.79 -9.14
C ASP A 613 -3.57 -2.18 -8.49
N LEU A 614 -4.70 -2.83 -8.70
CA LEU A 614 -4.99 -4.18 -8.17
C LEU A 614 -4.29 -5.32 -8.94
N THR A 615 -3.27 -5.01 -9.75
CA THR A 615 -2.49 -6.00 -10.48
C THR A 615 -1.61 -6.78 -9.50
N ALA A 616 -1.84 -8.08 -9.37
CA ALA A 616 -1.05 -8.94 -8.49
C ALA A 616 0.18 -9.53 -9.18
N SER A 617 1.21 -9.78 -8.40
CA SER A 617 2.39 -10.53 -8.83
C SER A 617 2.03 -11.99 -9.13
N PRO A 618 2.59 -12.60 -10.19
CA PRO A 618 2.35 -14.01 -10.51
C PRO A 618 2.78 -14.94 -9.37
N GLU A 619 1.95 -15.91 -9.04
CA GLU A 619 2.23 -16.86 -7.94
C GLU A 619 3.55 -17.62 -8.11
N ALA A 620 3.91 -17.96 -9.36
CA ALA A 620 5.17 -18.62 -9.65
C ALA A 620 6.38 -17.76 -9.24
N VAL A 621 6.30 -16.44 -9.43
CA VAL A 621 7.36 -15.48 -9.04
C VAL A 621 7.46 -15.39 -7.52
N LEU A 622 6.31 -15.37 -6.82
CA LEU A 622 6.27 -15.37 -5.37
C LEU A 622 6.92 -16.63 -4.77
N VAL A 623 6.60 -17.80 -5.31
CA VAL A 623 7.19 -19.07 -4.85
C VAL A 623 8.69 -19.15 -5.14
N GLN A 624 9.11 -18.70 -6.32
CA GLN A 624 10.53 -18.71 -6.73
C GLN A 624 11.42 -17.78 -5.89
N ALA A 625 10.83 -16.79 -5.21
CA ALA A 625 11.57 -15.91 -4.31
C ALA A 625 12.10 -16.62 -3.05
N PHE A 626 11.52 -17.76 -2.68
CA PHE A 626 11.95 -18.59 -1.55
C PHE A 626 12.85 -19.74 -2.01
N PRO A 627 13.63 -20.35 -1.09
CA PRO A 627 14.40 -21.55 -1.42
C PRO A 627 13.51 -22.67 -1.97
N PRO A 628 14.00 -23.50 -2.91
CA PRO A 628 13.21 -24.55 -3.56
C PRO A 628 12.51 -25.48 -2.56
N GLY A 629 11.21 -25.69 -2.75
CA GLY A 629 10.38 -26.57 -1.91
C GLY A 629 10.02 -25.99 -0.53
N ARG A 630 10.33 -24.73 -0.25
CA ARG A 630 10.03 -24.08 1.04
C ARG A 630 8.76 -23.22 1.01
N ALA A 631 8.35 -22.76 -0.14
CA ALA A 631 7.11 -22.00 -0.29
C ALA A 631 6.07 -22.78 -1.10
N GLN A 632 4.80 -22.62 -0.71
CA GLN A 632 3.66 -23.14 -1.44
C GLN A 632 2.50 -22.16 -1.38
N VAL A 633 1.73 -22.10 -2.46
CA VAL A 633 0.50 -21.29 -2.53
C VAL A 633 -0.67 -22.10 -1.98
N VAL A 634 -1.51 -21.44 -1.19
CA VAL A 634 -2.75 -22.02 -0.63
C VAL A 634 -3.87 -21.03 -0.83
N HIS A 635 -4.84 -21.39 -1.65
CA HIS A 635 -5.99 -20.51 -1.89
C HIS A 635 -7.03 -20.60 -0.76
N PRO A 636 -7.69 -19.47 -0.41
CA PRO A 636 -8.81 -19.47 0.53
C PRO A 636 -9.91 -20.45 0.09
N GLY A 637 -10.48 -21.19 1.03
CA GLY A 637 -11.53 -22.18 0.74
C GLY A 637 -11.05 -23.57 0.31
N GLU A 638 -9.76 -23.76 -0.01
CA GLU A 638 -9.22 -25.09 -0.36
C GLU A 638 -8.90 -25.99 0.86
N GLY A 639 -9.45 -25.67 2.01
CA GLY A 639 -9.23 -26.41 3.25
C GLY A 639 -7.80 -26.21 3.78
N LEU A 640 -7.45 -24.96 4.12
CA LEU A 640 -6.16 -24.56 4.67
C LEU A 640 -5.71 -25.52 5.79
N ALA A 641 -6.61 -25.81 6.73
CA ALA A 641 -6.33 -26.74 7.85
C ALA A 641 -5.95 -28.14 7.37
N ARG A 642 -6.53 -28.63 6.27
CA ARG A 642 -6.18 -29.91 5.69
C ARG A 642 -4.80 -29.85 5.03
N ARG A 643 -4.52 -28.83 4.22
CA ARG A 643 -3.22 -28.66 3.56
C ARG A 643 -2.07 -28.48 4.55
N VAL A 644 -2.29 -27.68 5.59
CA VAL A 644 -1.31 -27.52 6.68
C VAL A 644 -1.06 -28.85 7.37
N ARG A 645 -2.10 -29.63 7.69
CA ARG A 645 -1.95 -30.96 8.27
C ARG A 645 -1.25 -31.94 7.33
N GLU A 646 -1.62 -31.96 6.04
CA GLU A 646 -0.95 -32.79 5.03
C GLU A 646 0.53 -32.41 4.88
N ALA A 647 0.85 -31.12 4.96
CA ALA A 647 2.23 -30.64 4.91
C ALA A 647 3.03 -30.96 6.18
N ARG A 648 2.39 -30.90 7.38
CA ARG A 648 3.01 -31.26 8.68
C ARG A 648 3.15 -32.76 8.88
N TYR A 649 2.11 -33.54 8.54
CA TYR A 649 2.02 -34.98 8.87
C TYR A 649 2.13 -35.88 7.65
N GLY A 650 2.07 -35.35 6.42
CA GLY A 650 2.02 -36.12 5.19
C GLY A 650 0.59 -36.61 4.86
N ARG A 651 0.42 -37.23 3.68
CA ARG A 651 -0.87 -37.73 3.22
C ARG A 651 -1.22 -39.01 3.93
N GLU A 652 -2.29 -39.01 4.71
CA GLU A 652 -2.76 -40.18 5.44
C GLU A 652 -3.42 -41.20 4.49
N LEU A 653 -3.08 -42.50 4.68
CA LEU A 653 -3.59 -43.58 3.85
C LEU A 653 -4.67 -44.42 4.55
N TRP A 654 -5.11 -44.04 5.75
CA TRP A 654 -6.06 -44.82 6.54
C TRP A 654 -7.38 -45.11 5.83
N SER A 655 -7.88 -44.16 5.05
CA SER A 655 -9.13 -44.31 4.28
C SER A 655 -9.03 -45.42 3.22
N TRP A 656 -7.86 -45.54 2.58
CA TRP A 656 -7.62 -46.63 1.62
C TRP A 656 -7.58 -47.99 2.30
N PHE A 657 -6.93 -48.10 3.47
CA PHE A 657 -6.90 -49.35 4.24
C PHE A 657 -8.27 -49.69 4.83
N LEU A 658 -9.07 -48.69 5.22
CA LEU A 658 -10.45 -48.90 5.65
C LEU A 658 -11.35 -49.37 4.50
N ALA A 659 -11.23 -48.76 3.32
CA ALA A 659 -11.93 -49.18 2.13
C ALA A 659 -11.53 -50.63 1.73
N LEU A 660 -10.25 -50.97 1.81
CA LEU A 660 -9.76 -52.32 1.56
C LEU A 660 -10.34 -53.31 2.58
N ALA A 661 -10.37 -53.00 3.88
CA ALA A 661 -10.96 -53.84 4.90
C ALA A 661 -12.44 -54.11 4.62
N LEU A 662 -13.20 -53.08 4.26
CA LEU A 662 -14.62 -53.17 3.90
C LEU A 662 -14.81 -54.08 2.66
N LEU A 663 -14.00 -53.90 1.61
CA LEU A 663 -14.03 -54.70 0.40
C LEU A 663 -13.72 -56.17 0.68
N LEU A 664 -12.75 -56.45 1.51
CA LEU A 664 -12.40 -57.82 1.97
C LEU A 664 -13.55 -58.47 2.74
N LEU A 665 -14.26 -57.75 3.62
CA LEU A 665 -15.44 -58.24 4.35
C LEU A 665 -16.62 -58.50 3.43
N ILE A 666 -16.84 -57.66 2.42
CA ILE A 666 -17.86 -57.89 1.40
C ILE A 666 -17.50 -59.16 0.61
N ALA A 667 -16.25 -59.30 0.16
CA ALA A 667 -15.80 -60.47 -0.59
C ALA A 667 -15.94 -61.74 0.24
N GLU A 668 -15.59 -61.69 1.55
CA GLU A 668 -15.81 -62.83 2.49
C GLU A 668 -17.29 -63.21 2.54
N THR A 669 -18.19 -62.20 2.69
CA THR A 669 -19.64 -62.43 2.80
C THR A 669 -20.20 -63.07 1.55
N VAL A 670 -19.82 -62.55 0.36
CA VAL A 670 -20.22 -63.11 -0.94
C VAL A 670 -19.73 -64.53 -1.12
N LEU A 671 -18.45 -64.79 -0.81
CA LEU A 671 -17.85 -66.11 -0.92
C LEU A 671 -18.50 -67.11 0.05
N ALA A 672 -18.85 -66.65 1.28
CA ALA A 672 -19.56 -67.43 2.28
C ALA A 672 -21.00 -67.82 1.79
N ARG A 673 -21.72 -66.90 1.20
CA ARG A 673 -23.09 -67.14 0.68
C ARG A 673 -23.12 -68.05 -0.53
N TRP A 674 -22.19 -67.88 -1.47
CA TRP A 674 -22.13 -68.72 -2.68
C TRP A 674 -22.05 -70.20 -2.36
N GLY A 675 -21.55 -70.61 -1.24
CA GLY A 675 -21.52 -72.01 -0.85
C GLY A 675 -22.69 -72.52 -0.03
N MET A 676 -23.59 -71.66 0.39
CA MET A 676 -24.82 -72.10 1.04
C MET A 676 -25.90 -72.46 0.03
N ASN A 677 -25.87 -71.84 -1.15
CA ASN A 677 -26.86 -72.16 -2.23
C ASN A 677 -26.62 -73.48 -2.93
N GLU A 678 -25.42 -74.10 -2.83
CA GLU A 678 -25.15 -75.42 -3.39
C GLU A 678 -25.60 -76.60 -2.47
N ARG A 679 -26.15 -76.28 -1.28
CA ARG A 679 -26.56 -77.30 -0.28
C ARG A 679 -28.07 -77.47 -0.13
N ALA A 680 -28.90 -77.06 -1.09
CA ALA A 680 -30.30 -77.45 -1.10
C ALA A 680 -30.41 -78.87 -1.68
N PRO A 681 -30.66 -79.93 -0.88
CA PRO A 681 -30.93 -81.25 -1.43
C PRO A 681 -32.26 -81.18 -2.18
N ALA A 682 -32.28 -81.66 -3.42
CA ALA A 682 -33.53 -81.95 -4.12
C ALA A 682 -34.37 -82.83 -3.23
N ALA A 683 -35.46 -82.30 -2.69
CA ALA A 683 -36.48 -83.12 -1.98
C ALA A 683 -37.02 -84.12 -2.97
N ALA A 684 -36.71 -85.38 -2.71
CA ALA A 684 -37.39 -86.48 -3.38
C ALA A 684 -38.90 -86.40 -3.09
N ARG A 685 -39.67 -86.12 -4.09
CA ARG A 685 -41.16 -86.34 -4.07
C ARG A 685 -41.45 -87.81 -4.11
N PRO A 686 -42.49 -88.27 -3.42
CA PRO A 686 -42.87 -89.67 -3.26
C PRO A 686 -43.30 -90.35 -4.54
#